data_3680603dc9bdfffca501414bf5ba69d7
#
_entry.id   3680603dc9bdfffca501414bf5ba69d7
#
_cell.length_a   1.000
_cell.length_b   1.000
_cell.length_c   1.000
_cell.angle_alpha   90.00
_cell.angle_beta   90.00
_cell.angle_gamma   90.00
#
_symmetry.space_group_name_H-M   'P 1'
#
loop_
_entity.id
_entity.type
_entity.pdbx_description
1 polymer ?
#
loop_
_entity_poly.entity_id
_entity_poly.type
_entity_poly.pdbx_seq_one_letter_code
_entity_poly.pdbx_strand_id
1 'polypeptide(L)'
;NFDNIESVCKEFNESINNPNYNFNDTDTNLHKKFYNKLKSDNEFKKMYCELIKDIYNFFYKDEKLLIYQSYPSIRFQFHDSISVPEHFDADEKASHPLGEKNFLLPITKMQNTNTIHIESIPGSKDYNIFNMEFGEILNFHGNLCSHKNVSNKEGWVRISFDFRVILIKDYYNYVFNKIVYTNPKLSDENTDRIPISLTIGSYYQVTFKNDNIDTMMKWYLPKSRDDNMFIMQHRPTFENEEAEECYKYMLGDNFVTEHKKTKELEDMLSNYLDVNNSIMTTSGTTAIILALMSLDLNYGDEVIVPNYTMIATVNSIKHLGLKPVIVDINKDSYTLDLNTIKDNITNKTKAVIHVSLNNRYCDLLDIVKFCKDKNIFLIEDAAQSLGCKIDNKYLGTYGDVGCYSLSSPKIISSGQGGIIVTNNNILAKKINQIKNFGRKESGKDIFESFGINLKYTDLQAVITIEQMKKLDYRVKRMSEIYNLYYNELNEYIKMIQPLFDGWHPWFIDIICPNNNFRRELVKFLKLHDIQTRETYVEINKSEMYYSDLILPNSNIICNNGLFLPSYVTLTNNQIIHICNLIKTFVIANLEIVTYRNLEINDKNNYLNLIKNFRPINEDITTNEFNSIYTNILSHGNIIVAELNDKIIGTITILLEKKFVNNSAIYGHVEDVFVDENYRNKNIGGNLVKKAIDYCKEKNVFKISLNCNEKIEHFYKKNNFEKRQINMSQLL
;
A
#
# COMPACT_ATOMS: atom_id res chain seq x y z
N ASN A 1 -27.44 20.49 24.17
CA ASN A 1 -27.80 21.28 25.38
C ASN A 1 -26.58 22.04 25.85
N PHE A 2 -26.41 23.28 25.37
CA PHE A 2 -25.54 24.25 26.00
C PHE A 2 -26.35 24.88 27.14
N ASP A 3 -26.38 24.25 28.28
CA ASP A 3 -27.19 24.68 29.42
C ASP A 3 -26.72 26.00 30.04
N ASN A 4 -25.88 26.76 29.40
CA ASN A 4 -25.55 28.11 29.80
C ASN A 4 -24.71 28.88 28.77
N ILE A 5 -25.24 29.20 27.59
CA ILE A 5 -24.61 30.10 26.62
C ILE A 5 -24.28 31.46 27.29
N GLU A 6 -25.16 31.95 28.18
CA GLU A 6 -24.92 33.21 28.92
C GLU A 6 -23.68 33.15 29.84
N SER A 7 -23.48 32.03 30.55
CA SER A 7 -22.31 31.86 31.41
C SER A 7 -21.01 31.76 30.60
N VAL A 8 -21.09 31.13 29.44
CA VAL A 8 -19.96 31.02 28.48
C VAL A 8 -19.64 32.39 27.88
N CYS A 9 -20.65 33.20 27.53
CA CYS A 9 -20.47 34.55 27.05
C CYS A 9 -19.90 35.47 28.15
N LYS A 10 -20.25 35.24 29.41
CA LYS A 10 -19.74 36.02 30.55
C LYS A 10 -18.25 35.70 30.83
N GLU A 11 -17.90 34.41 30.87
CA GLU A 11 -16.51 33.94 31.04
C GLU A 11 -15.61 34.45 29.90
N PHE A 12 -16.17 34.59 28.69
CA PHE A 12 -15.45 35.08 27.52
C PHE A 12 -15.29 36.62 27.53
N ASN A 13 -16.32 37.36 27.90
CA ASN A 13 -16.24 38.82 28.04
C ASN A 13 -15.23 39.23 29.13
N GLU A 14 -15.08 38.44 30.19
CA GLU A 14 -14.05 38.64 31.22
C GLU A 14 -12.64 38.38 30.68
N SER A 15 -12.48 37.44 29.73
CA SER A 15 -11.20 37.13 29.08
C SER A 15 -10.77 38.15 28.03
N ILE A 16 -11.70 38.75 27.27
CA ILE A 16 -11.42 39.77 26.24
C ILE A 16 -10.88 41.07 26.87
N ASN A 17 -11.30 41.41 28.08
CA ASN A 17 -10.85 42.61 28.78
C ASN A 17 -9.43 42.50 29.38
N ASN A 18 -8.73 41.36 29.16
CA ASN A 18 -7.36 41.14 29.58
C ASN A 18 -6.40 41.63 28.47
N PRO A 19 -5.62 42.72 28.66
CA PRO A 19 -4.75 43.29 27.63
C PRO A 19 -3.60 42.35 27.18
N ASN A 20 -3.40 41.22 27.83
CA ASN A 20 -2.41 40.22 27.49
C ASN A 20 -3.00 39.00 26.75
N TYR A 21 -4.26 39.04 26.36
CA TYR A 21 -4.94 37.96 25.67
C TYR A 21 -4.68 38.05 24.15
N ASN A 22 -3.84 37.19 23.65
CA ASN A 22 -3.57 37.08 22.22
C ASN A 22 -4.71 36.26 21.60
N PHE A 23 -5.64 36.91 20.91
CA PHE A 23 -6.86 36.33 20.38
C PHE A 23 -6.54 35.42 19.20
N ASN A 24 -6.50 34.11 19.43
CA ASN A 24 -6.52 33.11 18.37
C ASN A 24 -7.91 32.47 18.34
N ASP A 25 -8.67 32.71 17.26
CA ASP A 25 -10.08 32.32 17.07
C ASP A 25 -10.32 30.78 17.18
N THR A 26 -9.27 29.97 17.21
CA THR A 26 -9.36 28.52 17.22
C THR A 26 -8.86 27.84 18.49
N ASP A 27 -8.28 28.57 19.46
CA ASP A 27 -7.55 27.97 20.58
C ASP A 27 -7.97 28.54 21.98
N THR A 28 -9.21 28.97 22.14
CA THR A 28 -9.73 29.39 23.43
C THR A 28 -10.12 28.19 24.30
N ASN A 29 -10.24 28.39 25.63
CA ASN A 29 -10.75 27.36 26.54
C ASN A 29 -12.11 26.84 26.15
N LEU A 30 -12.95 27.68 25.51
CA LEU A 30 -14.24 27.32 24.99
C LEU A 30 -14.13 26.32 23.83
N HIS A 31 -13.23 26.58 22.87
CA HIS A 31 -12.94 25.66 21.77
C HIS A 31 -12.43 24.31 22.30
N LYS A 32 -11.50 24.32 23.28
CA LYS A 32 -10.99 23.09 23.90
C LYS A 32 -12.09 22.27 24.59
N LYS A 33 -12.96 22.93 25.35
CA LYS A 33 -14.12 22.27 25.99
C LYS A 33 -15.06 21.68 24.94
N PHE A 34 -15.35 22.44 23.88
CA PHE A 34 -16.22 22.01 22.78
C PHE A 34 -15.64 20.80 22.04
N TYR A 35 -14.38 20.87 21.58
CA TYR A 35 -13.74 19.77 20.87
C TYR A 35 -13.57 18.51 21.72
N ASN A 36 -13.29 18.65 23.02
CA ASN A 36 -13.24 17.51 23.92
C ASN A 36 -14.60 16.83 24.06
N LYS A 37 -15.69 17.60 24.13
CA LYS A 37 -17.04 17.07 24.13
C LYS A 37 -17.39 16.39 22.81
N LEU A 38 -17.11 17.02 21.67
CA LEU A 38 -17.32 16.42 20.36
C LEU A 38 -16.63 15.06 20.19
N LYS A 39 -15.40 14.94 20.65
CA LYS A 39 -14.63 13.69 20.56
C LYS A 39 -15.23 12.55 21.38
N SER A 40 -15.95 12.84 22.47
CA SER A 40 -16.56 11.85 23.35
C SER A 40 -18.04 11.62 23.12
N ASP A 41 -18.73 12.52 22.39
CA ASP A 41 -20.18 12.50 22.20
C ASP A 41 -20.57 11.73 20.94
N ASN A 42 -21.11 10.52 21.14
CA ASN A 42 -21.52 9.65 20.04
C ASN A 42 -22.79 10.16 19.33
N GLU A 43 -23.66 10.87 20.00
CA GLU A 43 -24.87 11.44 19.38
C GLU A 43 -24.48 12.57 18.41
N PHE A 44 -23.58 13.45 18.83
CA PHE A 44 -23.05 14.49 17.94
C PHE A 44 -22.37 13.89 16.71
N LYS A 45 -21.50 12.89 16.91
CA LYS A 45 -20.83 12.20 15.78
C LYS A 45 -21.84 11.62 14.81
N LYS A 46 -22.89 10.99 15.32
CA LYS A 46 -23.95 10.42 14.50
C LYS A 46 -24.63 11.50 13.66
N MET A 47 -25.05 12.59 14.29
CA MET A 47 -25.66 13.72 13.57
C MET A 47 -24.72 14.32 12.52
N TYR A 48 -23.44 14.41 12.82
CA TYR A 48 -22.44 14.89 11.84
C TYR A 48 -22.27 13.91 10.67
N CYS A 49 -22.23 12.61 10.91
CA CYS A 49 -22.22 11.61 9.86
C CYS A 49 -23.50 11.67 8.99
N GLU A 50 -24.66 11.90 9.60
CA GLU A 50 -25.94 12.10 8.89
C GLU A 50 -25.87 13.33 7.97
N LEU A 51 -25.40 14.47 8.48
CA LEU A 51 -25.18 15.68 7.69
C LEU A 51 -24.22 15.45 6.52
N ILE A 52 -23.09 14.81 6.74
CA ILE A 52 -22.14 14.48 5.69
C ILE A 52 -22.78 13.57 4.63
N LYS A 53 -23.60 12.59 5.06
CA LYS A 53 -24.29 11.69 4.14
C LYS A 53 -25.35 12.43 3.30
N ASP A 54 -26.05 13.39 3.87
CA ASP A 54 -26.99 14.22 3.15
C ASP A 54 -26.29 15.10 2.12
N ILE A 55 -25.16 15.72 2.49
CA ILE A 55 -24.30 16.47 1.56
C ILE A 55 -23.80 15.59 0.43
N TYR A 56 -23.36 14.36 0.75
CA TYR A 56 -22.91 13.40 -0.25
C TYR A 56 -24.03 13.08 -1.24
N ASN A 57 -25.22 12.73 -0.75
CA ASN A 57 -26.36 12.37 -1.59
C ASN A 57 -26.87 13.54 -2.45
N PHE A 58 -26.77 14.77 -1.94
CA PHE A 58 -27.28 15.95 -2.65
C PHE A 58 -26.27 16.49 -3.68
N PHE A 59 -25.02 16.69 -3.29
CA PHE A 59 -24.01 17.35 -4.12
C PHE A 59 -23.08 16.40 -4.85
N TYR A 60 -22.87 15.18 -4.34
CA TYR A 60 -21.80 14.27 -4.76
C TYR A 60 -22.28 12.85 -5.06
N LYS A 61 -23.57 12.66 -5.32
CA LYS A 61 -24.21 11.34 -5.52
C LYS A 61 -23.56 10.47 -6.61
N ASP A 62 -22.88 11.09 -7.57
CA ASP A 62 -22.24 10.40 -8.69
C ASP A 62 -20.79 9.99 -8.36
N GLU A 63 -20.21 10.52 -7.29
CA GLU A 63 -18.88 10.15 -6.83
C GLU A 63 -18.90 8.78 -6.13
N LYS A 64 -17.78 8.06 -6.15
CA LYS A 64 -17.67 6.76 -5.48
C LYS A 64 -17.35 6.88 -4.00
N LEU A 65 -16.70 7.95 -3.62
CA LEU A 65 -16.37 8.30 -2.24
C LEU A 65 -16.30 9.81 -2.06
N LEU A 66 -16.41 10.27 -0.81
CA LEU A 66 -16.21 11.65 -0.40
C LEU A 66 -15.20 11.69 0.76
N ILE A 67 -14.24 12.58 0.68
CA ILE A 67 -13.29 12.88 1.76
C ILE A 67 -13.80 14.14 2.45
N TYR A 68 -13.90 14.12 3.78
CA TYR A 68 -14.49 15.21 4.56
C TYR A 68 -13.69 15.47 5.84
N GLN A 69 -13.76 16.68 6.36
CA GLN A 69 -13.12 17.06 7.61
C GLN A 69 -13.68 16.22 8.77
N SER A 70 -12.80 15.65 9.59
CA SER A 70 -13.18 14.72 10.67
C SER A 70 -14.13 15.34 11.70
N TYR A 71 -13.91 16.61 12.03
CA TYR A 71 -14.75 17.38 12.96
C TYR A 71 -15.00 18.77 12.38
N PRO A 72 -16.24 19.29 12.41
CA PRO A 72 -16.48 20.65 11.98
C PRO A 72 -15.76 21.63 12.92
N SER A 73 -15.29 22.73 12.35
CA SER A 73 -14.79 23.85 13.15
C SER A 73 -15.96 24.65 13.68
N ILE A 74 -15.92 25.02 14.95
CA ILE A 74 -16.88 25.97 15.51
C ILE A 74 -16.30 27.37 15.46
N ARG A 75 -17.13 28.33 15.06
CA ARG A 75 -16.75 29.75 14.99
C ARG A 75 -17.66 30.57 15.91
N PHE A 76 -17.07 31.44 16.69
CA PHE A 76 -17.76 32.42 17.51
C PHE A 76 -17.36 33.83 17.04
N GLN A 77 -18.34 34.67 16.73
CA GLN A 77 -18.07 36.07 16.44
C GLN A 77 -18.86 36.94 17.43
N PHE A 78 -18.16 37.48 18.40
CA PHE A 78 -18.73 38.32 19.43
C PHE A 78 -19.00 39.74 18.90
N HIS A 79 -19.78 40.51 19.67
CA HIS A 79 -20.01 41.92 19.37
C HIS A 79 -18.66 42.67 19.34
N ASP A 80 -18.51 43.56 18.34
CA ASP A 80 -17.29 44.32 18.07
C ASP A 80 -16.03 43.49 17.74
N SER A 81 -16.15 42.17 17.51
CA SER A 81 -15.04 41.33 17.11
C SER A 81 -15.04 40.96 15.60
N ILE A 82 -13.86 40.60 15.12
CA ILE A 82 -13.66 39.98 13.79
C ILE A 82 -13.15 38.56 14.05
N SER A 83 -13.93 37.54 13.63
CA SER A 83 -13.54 36.15 13.85
C SER A 83 -12.58 35.63 12.78
N VAL A 84 -12.70 36.11 11.55
CA VAL A 84 -11.89 35.64 10.41
C VAL A 84 -11.38 36.87 9.64
N PRO A 85 -10.08 37.17 9.68
CA PRO A 85 -9.48 38.18 8.82
C PRO A 85 -9.52 37.77 7.35
N GLU A 86 -9.31 38.71 6.44
CA GLU A 86 -9.27 38.45 5.00
C GLU A 86 -8.18 37.42 4.66
N HIS A 87 -8.51 36.31 4.04
CA HIS A 87 -7.58 35.27 3.65
C HIS A 87 -8.16 34.32 2.57
N PHE A 88 -7.30 33.46 2.03
CA PHE A 88 -7.64 32.25 1.27
C PHE A 88 -7.25 31.02 2.07
N ASP A 89 -8.03 29.93 2.01
CA ASP A 89 -7.68 28.70 2.71
C ASP A 89 -6.44 27.99 2.10
N ALA A 90 -6.12 28.28 0.84
CA ALA A 90 -4.95 27.78 0.16
C ALA A 90 -3.72 28.72 0.24
N ASP A 91 -3.73 29.72 1.09
CA ASP A 91 -2.58 30.59 1.28
C ASP A 91 -1.41 29.89 2.01
N GLU A 92 -0.23 30.52 2.03
CA GLU A 92 0.98 29.98 2.65
C GLU A 92 0.82 29.66 4.16
N LYS A 93 -0.18 30.25 4.81
CA LYS A 93 -0.44 30.05 6.25
C LYS A 93 -1.40 28.90 6.52
N ALA A 94 -2.42 28.71 5.69
CA ALA A 94 -3.46 27.71 5.87
C ALA A 94 -3.12 26.37 5.20
N SER A 95 -2.40 26.37 4.07
CA SER A 95 -1.86 25.20 3.35
C SER A 95 -2.90 24.12 2.99
N HIS A 96 -4.17 24.50 2.85
CA HIS A 96 -5.24 23.55 2.50
C HIS A 96 -5.16 23.12 1.03
N PRO A 97 -5.55 21.87 0.70
CA PRO A 97 -5.54 21.36 -0.66
C PRO A 97 -6.40 22.21 -1.62
N LEU A 98 -5.89 22.49 -2.80
CA LEU A 98 -6.71 23.05 -3.88
C LEU A 98 -7.86 22.08 -4.21
N GLY A 99 -9.07 22.58 -4.42
CA GLY A 99 -10.26 21.77 -4.70
C GLY A 99 -11.12 21.46 -3.49
N GLU A 100 -10.69 21.78 -2.27
CA GLU A 100 -11.58 21.78 -1.11
C GLU A 100 -12.80 22.69 -1.32
N LYS A 101 -13.93 22.24 -0.82
CA LYS A 101 -15.17 23.00 -0.74
C LYS A 101 -15.51 23.27 0.72
N ASN A 102 -15.78 24.52 1.04
CA ASN A 102 -16.18 24.91 2.38
C ASN A 102 -17.69 24.85 2.51
N PHE A 103 -18.14 24.34 3.63
CA PHE A 103 -19.54 24.33 4.03
C PHE A 103 -19.68 25.11 5.35
N LEU A 104 -20.57 26.09 5.36
CA LEU A 104 -20.87 26.92 6.52
C LEU A 104 -22.32 26.67 6.93
N LEU A 105 -22.52 26.30 8.19
CA LEU A 105 -23.85 26.05 8.80
C LEU A 105 -24.03 27.00 9.97
N PRO A 106 -24.96 27.96 9.90
CA PRO A 106 -25.29 28.83 11.04
C PRO A 106 -26.02 28.09 12.14
N ILE A 107 -25.57 28.27 13.36
CA ILE A 107 -26.29 27.82 14.59
C ILE A 107 -27.15 28.99 15.13
N THR A 108 -26.66 30.21 14.96
CA THR A 108 -27.41 31.43 15.21
C THR A 108 -27.59 32.18 13.92
N LYS A 109 -28.62 33.01 13.82
CA LYS A 109 -28.88 33.86 12.65
C LYS A 109 -27.64 34.67 12.25
N MET A 110 -27.32 34.67 10.95
CA MET A 110 -26.23 35.43 10.34
C MET A 110 -26.81 36.49 9.42
N GLN A 111 -26.46 37.75 9.64
CA GLN A 111 -26.87 38.87 8.78
C GLN A 111 -25.89 40.02 8.82
N ASN A 112 -25.83 40.77 7.73
CA ASN A 112 -25.07 42.00 7.59
C ASN A 112 -23.61 41.90 8.12
N THR A 113 -23.34 42.40 9.32
CA THR A 113 -21.99 42.49 9.88
C THR A 113 -21.52 41.24 10.61
N ASN A 114 -22.42 40.35 10.99
CA ASN A 114 -21.99 39.09 11.66
C ASN A 114 -21.98 37.88 10.73
N THR A 115 -22.00 38.09 9.42
CA THR A 115 -21.91 37.02 8.42
C THR A 115 -20.55 36.96 7.76
N ILE A 116 -20.37 36.00 6.84
CA ILE A 116 -19.16 35.88 6.01
C ILE A 116 -19.34 36.72 4.73
N HIS A 117 -18.26 37.36 4.32
CA HIS A 117 -18.16 38.14 3.09
C HIS A 117 -17.21 37.41 2.14
N ILE A 118 -17.68 37.03 0.95
CA ILE A 118 -16.95 36.20 0.00
C ILE A 118 -16.88 36.88 -1.36
N GLU A 119 -15.71 36.86 -2.01
CA GLU A 119 -15.56 37.27 -3.42
C GLU A 119 -16.46 36.45 -4.34
N SER A 120 -17.05 37.06 -5.36
CA SER A 120 -17.84 36.34 -6.38
C SER A 120 -16.95 35.51 -7.31
N ILE A 121 -15.77 36.04 -7.64
CA ILE A 121 -14.74 35.43 -8.52
C ILE A 121 -13.37 35.70 -7.90
N PRO A 122 -12.42 34.76 -7.97
CA PRO A 122 -11.07 34.96 -7.43
C PRO A 122 -10.42 36.26 -7.88
N GLY A 123 -10.03 37.10 -6.90
CA GLY A 123 -9.35 38.38 -7.13
C GLY A 123 -10.25 39.57 -7.50
N SER A 124 -11.58 39.43 -7.49
CA SER A 124 -12.54 40.51 -7.83
C SER A 124 -12.66 41.58 -6.76
N LYS A 125 -12.43 41.19 -5.49
CA LYS A 125 -12.61 42.04 -4.29
C LYS A 125 -14.00 42.66 -4.13
N ASP A 126 -15.01 42.02 -4.74
CA ASP A 126 -16.42 42.42 -4.74
C ASP A 126 -17.24 41.67 -3.70
N TYR A 127 -16.83 41.67 -2.47
CA TYR A 127 -17.35 40.83 -1.38
C TYR A 127 -18.87 40.86 -1.26
N ASN A 128 -19.48 39.66 -1.49
CA ASN A 128 -20.91 39.44 -1.32
C ASN A 128 -21.22 39.01 0.12
N ILE A 129 -22.35 39.48 0.63
CA ILE A 129 -22.85 39.23 1.98
C ILE A 129 -23.92 38.12 1.91
N PHE A 130 -23.75 37.06 2.69
CA PHE A 130 -24.68 35.95 2.74
C PHE A 130 -25.45 35.95 4.08
N ASN A 131 -26.67 36.47 4.08
CA ASN A 131 -27.54 36.38 5.23
C ASN A 131 -28.17 34.97 5.32
N MET A 132 -28.12 34.34 6.48
CA MET A 132 -28.51 32.94 6.66
C MET A 132 -29.28 32.73 7.98
N GLU A 133 -30.26 31.87 7.91
CA GLU A 133 -30.99 31.38 9.08
C GLU A 133 -30.52 30.00 9.52
N PHE A 134 -30.88 29.55 10.72
CA PHE A 134 -30.62 28.20 11.19
C PHE A 134 -31.21 27.16 10.22
N GLY A 135 -30.39 26.17 9.86
CA GLY A 135 -30.77 25.08 8.93
C GLY A 135 -30.42 25.35 7.46
N GLU A 136 -30.02 26.55 7.12
CA GLU A 136 -29.44 26.84 5.79
C GLU A 136 -27.99 26.46 5.75
N ILE A 137 -27.47 26.11 4.56
CA ILE A 137 -26.07 25.74 4.37
C ILE A 137 -25.48 26.50 3.18
N LEU A 138 -24.32 27.11 3.38
CA LEU A 138 -23.58 27.79 2.34
C LEU A 138 -22.40 26.93 1.88
N ASN A 139 -22.34 26.66 0.58
CA ASN A 139 -21.19 26.02 -0.06
C ASN A 139 -20.41 27.04 -0.87
N PHE A 140 -19.10 27.17 -0.61
CA PHE A 140 -18.24 28.11 -1.31
C PHE A 140 -16.81 27.58 -1.47
N HIS A 141 -16.05 28.25 -2.35
CA HIS A 141 -14.65 27.92 -2.62
C HIS A 141 -13.69 28.80 -1.80
N GLY A 142 -13.49 28.50 -0.52
CA GLY A 142 -12.59 29.26 0.34
C GLY A 142 -11.12 29.22 -0.11
N ASN A 143 -10.72 28.21 -0.87
CA ASN A 143 -9.36 28.10 -1.42
C ASN A 143 -9.07 29.04 -2.58
N LEU A 144 -10.09 29.44 -3.32
CA LEU A 144 -9.95 30.28 -4.51
C LEU A 144 -10.46 31.69 -4.28
N CYS A 145 -11.55 31.85 -3.52
CA CYS A 145 -12.19 33.12 -3.25
C CYS A 145 -11.75 33.64 -1.89
N SER A 146 -11.24 34.87 -1.85
CA SER A 146 -10.94 35.53 -0.59
C SER A 146 -12.21 35.73 0.22
N HIS A 147 -12.12 35.48 1.50
CA HIS A 147 -13.26 35.63 2.41
C HIS A 147 -12.85 36.23 3.76
N LYS A 148 -13.79 36.92 4.40
CA LYS A 148 -13.53 37.63 5.65
C LYS A 148 -14.81 37.85 6.45
N ASN A 149 -14.63 38.22 7.72
CA ASN A 149 -15.67 38.84 8.51
C ASN A 149 -15.34 40.32 8.76
N VAL A 150 -16.34 41.12 8.94
CA VAL A 150 -16.22 42.49 9.46
C VAL A 150 -16.58 42.50 10.94
N SER A 151 -16.32 43.61 11.64
CA SER A 151 -16.71 43.77 13.05
C SER A 151 -18.21 43.60 13.24
N ASN A 152 -18.61 42.63 14.10
CA ASN A 152 -20.02 42.31 14.38
C ASN A 152 -20.71 43.46 15.11
N LYS A 153 -21.72 44.07 14.51
CA LYS A 153 -22.52 45.17 15.07
C LYS A 153 -24.00 44.76 15.34
N GLU A 154 -24.33 43.48 15.16
CA GLU A 154 -25.74 43.01 15.21
C GLU A 154 -26.31 42.83 16.63
N GLY A 155 -25.51 43.03 17.67
CA GLY A 155 -25.99 42.95 19.07
C GLY A 155 -26.10 41.52 19.62
N TRP A 156 -25.77 40.47 18.84
CA TRP A 156 -25.69 39.08 19.32
C TRP A 156 -24.49 38.35 18.75
N VAL A 157 -24.11 37.26 19.43
CA VAL A 157 -23.01 36.42 19.05
C VAL A 157 -23.40 35.53 17.88
N ARG A 158 -22.63 35.53 16.80
CA ARG A 158 -22.74 34.52 15.77
C ARG A 158 -22.04 33.24 16.22
N ILE A 159 -22.74 32.11 16.07
CA ILE A 159 -22.20 30.77 16.21
C ILE A 159 -22.44 30.03 14.90
N SER A 160 -21.41 29.46 14.32
CA SER A 160 -21.51 28.66 13.10
C SER A 160 -20.54 27.48 13.12
N PHE A 161 -20.90 26.43 12.41
CA PHE A 161 -19.97 25.37 12.04
C PHE A 161 -19.44 25.62 10.64
N ASP A 162 -18.14 25.42 10.44
CA ASP A 162 -17.55 25.28 9.13
C ASP A 162 -16.82 23.94 9.03
N PHE A 163 -16.93 23.30 7.88
CA PHE A 163 -16.24 22.05 7.58
C PHE A 163 -15.97 21.97 6.08
N ARG A 164 -15.07 21.10 5.73
CA ARG A 164 -14.57 20.98 4.38
C ARG A 164 -14.78 19.59 3.83
N VAL A 165 -15.02 19.52 2.52
CA VAL A 165 -15.01 18.30 1.74
C VAL A 165 -14.07 18.45 0.56
N ILE A 166 -13.48 17.34 0.11
CA ILE A 166 -12.60 17.31 -1.05
C ILE A 166 -12.86 16.04 -1.86
N LEU A 167 -12.85 16.18 -3.18
CA LEU A 167 -12.96 15.03 -4.08
C LEU A 167 -11.66 14.24 -4.09
N ILE A 168 -11.77 12.95 -4.32
CA ILE A 168 -10.61 12.04 -4.31
C ILE A 168 -9.52 12.46 -5.30
N LYS A 169 -9.87 12.93 -6.50
CA LYS A 169 -8.93 13.40 -7.52
C LYS A 169 -8.08 14.59 -7.04
N ASP A 170 -8.72 15.52 -6.31
CA ASP A 170 -8.06 16.73 -5.82
C ASP A 170 -7.18 16.41 -4.61
N TYR A 171 -7.64 15.53 -3.73
CA TYR A 171 -6.84 15.00 -2.62
C TYR A 171 -5.64 14.20 -3.13
N TYR A 172 -5.83 13.34 -4.14
CA TYR A 172 -4.74 12.56 -4.75
C TYR A 172 -3.70 13.49 -5.39
N ASN A 173 -4.14 14.51 -6.14
CA ASN A 173 -3.25 15.51 -6.71
C ASN A 173 -2.46 16.28 -5.64
N TYR A 174 -3.10 16.62 -4.52
CA TYR A 174 -2.43 17.24 -3.39
C TYR A 174 -1.33 16.34 -2.81
N VAL A 175 -1.63 15.06 -2.61
CA VAL A 175 -0.70 14.08 -2.03
C VAL A 175 0.51 13.82 -2.93
N PHE A 176 0.30 13.68 -4.24
CA PHE A 176 1.37 13.23 -5.17
C PHE A 176 2.08 14.35 -5.91
N ASN A 177 1.41 15.46 -6.23
CA ASN A 177 1.99 16.50 -7.06
C ASN A 177 2.66 17.63 -6.26
N LYS A 178 2.69 17.54 -4.91
CA LYS A 178 3.30 18.56 -4.04
C LYS A 178 2.97 20.00 -4.51
N ILE A 179 1.71 20.29 -4.81
CA ILE A 179 1.24 21.67 -4.78
C ILE A 179 1.09 22.00 -3.29
N VAL A 180 2.17 21.89 -2.59
CA VAL A 180 2.31 22.28 -1.19
C VAL A 180 2.86 23.69 -1.23
N TYR A 181 2.05 24.63 -0.86
CA TYR A 181 2.60 25.83 -0.23
C TYR A 181 3.23 25.34 1.07
N THR A 182 4.55 25.17 1.07
CA THR A 182 5.31 24.76 2.25
C THR A 182 5.12 25.81 3.33
N ASN A 183 4.40 25.43 4.38
CA ASN A 183 4.49 26.19 5.63
C ASN A 183 5.84 25.82 6.28
N PRO A 184 6.85 26.70 6.31
CA PRO A 184 8.19 26.39 6.83
C PRO A 184 8.18 25.99 8.31
N LYS A 185 7.09 26.25 9.05
CA LYS A 185 6.93 25.87 10.46
C LYS A 185 6.41 24.45 10.67
N LEU A 186 6.01 23.76 9.61
CA LEU A 186 5.47 22.38 9.65
C LEU A 186 6.31 21.39 8.85
N SER A 187 7.34 21.85 8.13
CA SER A 187 8.29 21.00 7.43
C SER A 187 9.47 20.68 8.33
N ASP A 188 9.57 19.49 8.80
CA ASP A 188 10.88 18.87 9.06
C ASP A 188 11.60 18.85 7.71
N GLU A 189 12.73 19.55 7.57
CA GLU A 189 13.45 19.81 6.31
C GLU A 189 13.87 18.54 5.53
N ASN A 190 13.57 17.34 6.04
CA ASN A 190 14.00 16.04 5.52
C ASN A 190 12.89 15.04 5.23
N THR A 191 11.61 15.38 5.25
CA THR A 191 10.55 14.40 5.02
C THR A 191 9.60 14.80 3.90
N ASP A 192 9.44 13.91 2.91
CA ASP A 192 8.39 13.91 1.89
C ASP A 192 6.98 13.69 2.48
N ARG A 193 6.74 14.07 3.73
CA ARG A 193 5.49 13.82 4.46
C ARG A 193 4.50 14.94 4.24
N ILE A 194 3.24 14.57 4.01
CA ILE A 194 2.11 15.50 4.14
C ILE A 194 2.05 15.92 5.62
N PRO A 195 1.72 17.20 5.94
CA PRO A 195 1.44 17.55 7.31
C PRO A 195 0.44 16.57 7.92
N ILE A 196 0.78 15.92 9.04
CA ILE A 196 -0.05 14.91 9.73
C ILE A 196 -1.48 15.44 9.94
N SER A 197 -1.63 16.75 10.13
CA SER A 197 -2.93 17.40 10.25
C SER A 197 -3.86 17.21 9.04
N LEU A 198 -3.34 17.02 7.82
CA LEU A 198 -4.14 16.97 6.60
C LEU A 198 -4.26 15.56 5.99
N THR A 199 -3.93 14.51 6.76
CA THR A 199 -4.06 13.13 6.31
C THR A 199 -5.45 12.54 6.59
N ILE A 200 -5.85 11.54 5.78
CA ILE A 200 -7.02 10.71 6.09
C ILE A 200 -6.76 9.94 7.38
N GLY A 201 -7.75 9.91 8.27
CA GLY A 201 -7.64 9.36 9.61
C GLY A 201 -7.12 10.36 10.66
N SER A 202 -6.78 11.60 10.26
CA SER A 202 -6.46 12.72 11.15
C SER A 202 -7.42 13.88 10.90
N TYR A 203 -7.03 14.84 10.04
CA TYR A 203 -7.91 15.96 9.69
C TYR A 203 -9.10 15.52 8.84
N TYR A 204 -8.90 14.55 7.94
CA TYR A 204 -9.93 14.01 7.07
C TYR A 204 -10.40 12.62 7.49
N GLN A 205 -11.66 12.33 7.14
CA GLN A 205 -12.25 11.01 7.09
C GLN A 205 -12.72 10.73 5.65
N VAL A 206 -13.02 9.47 5.37
CA VAL A 206 -13.57 9.05 4.09
C VAL A 206 -14.89 8.32 4.31
N THR A 207 -15.87 8.56 3.42
CA THR A 207 -17.09 7.75 3.31
C THR A 207 -17.24 7.26 1.88
N PHE A 208 -17.63 6.01 1.72
CA PHE A 208 -17.89 5.39 0.42
C PHE A 208 -19.38 5.50 0.08
N LYS A 209 -19.72 5.42 -1.21
CA LYS A 209 -21.09 5.58 -1.70
C LYS A 209 -22.11 4.70 -0.95
N ASN A 210 -21.73 3.46 -0.66
CA ASN A 210 -22.60 2.48 -0.03
C ASN A 210 -22.51 2.43 1.50
N ASP A 211 -21.69 3.27 2.12
CA ASP A 211 -21.61 3.32 3.59
C ASP A 211 -22.93 3.80 4.19
N ASN A 212 -23.35 3.14 5.24
CA ASN A 212 -24.41 3.62 6.12
C ASN A 212 -23.81 4.37 7.32
N ILE A 213 -24.68 5.00 8.12
CA ILE A 213 -24.24 5.79 9.29
C ILE A 213 -23.49 4.94 10.30
N ASP A 214 -23.91 3.69 10.54
CA ASP A 214 -23.22 2.80 11.48
C ASP A 214 -21.80 2.45 11.01
N THR A 215 -21.62 2.28 9.69
CA THR A 215 -20.29 2.08 9.08
C THR A 215 -19.44 3.33 9.27
N MET A 216 -19.94 4.51 8.95
CA MET A 216 -19.23 5.78 9.14
C MET A 216 -18.85 5.99 10.62
N MET A 217 -19.76 5.73 11.55
CA MET A 217 -19.51 5.83 13.00
C MET A 217 -18.46 4.85 13.49
N LYS A 218 -18.46 3.63 12.97
CA LYS A 218 -17.49 2.57 13.32
C LYS A 218 -16.05 2.95 12.96
N TRP A 219 -15.88 3.70 11.87
CA TRP A 219 -14.57 4.11 11.36
C TRP A 219 -14.11 5.47 11.88
N TYR A 220 -14.90 6.11 12.70
CA TYR A 220 -14.59 7.41 13.28
C TYR A 220 -13.46 7.25 14.33
N LEU A 221 -12.21 7.36 13.89
CA LEU A 221 -11.03 7.24 14.76
C LEU A 221 -10.78 8.58 15.47
N PRO A 222 -10.98 8.66 16.80
CA PRO A 222 -10.53 9.82 17.54
C PRO A 222 -9.01 9.79 17.62
N LYS A 223 -8.31 10.61 16.85
CA LYS A 223 -6.89 10.88 17.11
C LYS A 223 -6.76 11.97 18.14
N SER A 224 -6.03 11.70 19.23
CA SER A 224 -5.32 12.74 19.95
C SER A 224 -4.14 13.21 19.09
N ARG A 225 -3.75 14.48 19.17
CA ARG A 225 -2.55 15.02 18.48
C ARG A 225 -1.25 14.28 18.89
N ASP A 226 -1.29 13.49 19.96
CA ASP A 226 -0.16 12.79 20.57
C ASP A 226 0.01 11.33 20.09
N ASP A 227 -0.96 10.77 19.36
CA ASP A 227 -0.84 9.41 18.81
C ASP A 227 -0.03 9.45 17.50
N ASN A 228 1.29 9.35 17.63
CA ASN A 228 2.20 9.03 16.53
C ASN A 228 1.84 7.64 16.00
N MET A 229 0.89 7.56 15.07
CA MET A 229 0.33 6.31 14.58
C MET A 229 1.13 5.76 13.40
N PHE A 230 2.45 5.63 13.58
CA PHE A 230 3.25 4.88 12.63
C PHE A 230 2.90 3.39 12.75
N ILE A 231 2.28 2.83 11.72
CA ILE A 231 1.92 1.42 11.67
C ILE A 231 3.04 0.68 10.93
N MET A 232 3.79 -0.13 11.68
CA MET A 232 4.86 -0.95 11.13
C MET A 232 4.28 -2.08 10.27
N GLN A 233 5.02 -2.53 9.24
CA GLN A 233 4.64 -3.72 8.49
C GLN A 233 4.66 -4.96 9.37
N HIS A 234 5.64 -5.04 10.26
CA HIS A 234 5.80 -6.13 11.20
C HIS A 234 6.31 -5.58 12.53
N ARG A 235 5.84 -6.16 13.64
CA ARG A 235 6.29 -5.89 14.99
C ARG A 235 6.46 -7.20 15.76
N PRO A 236 7.67 -7.55 16.22
CA PRO A 236 7.84 -8.68 17.09
C PRO A 236 7.11 -8.43 18.43
N THR A 237 6.47 -9.47 18.93
CA THR A 237 5.67 -9.38 20.15
C THR A 237 6.32 -10.22 21.25
N PHE A 238 6.91 -9.54 22.22
CA PHE A 238 7.37 -10.10 23.49
C PHE A 238 6.57 -9.46 24.62
N GLU A 239 6.26 -10.23 25.64
CA GLU A 239 5.44 -9.83 26.77
C GLU A 239 6.23 -10.04 28.08
N ASN A 240 5.62 -9.77 29.21
CA ASN A 240 6.33 -9.84 30.50
C ASN A 240 6.80 -11.25 30.83
N GLU A 241 6.05 -12.28 30.43
CA GLU A 241 6.34 -13.68 30.75
C GLU A 241 7.70 -14.10 30.20
N GLU A 242 8.02 -13.75 28.94
CA GLU A 242 9.33 -14.06 28.38
C GLU A 242 10.46 -13.37 29.13
N ALA A 243 10.26 -12.10 29.51
CA ALA A 243 11.26 -11.33 30.24
C ALA A 243 11.47 -11.88 31.67
N GLU A 244 10.39 -12.21 32.37
CA GLU A 244 10.43 -12.75 33.74
C GLU A 244 11.10 -14.14 33.80
N GLU A 245 10.75 -15.04 32.84
CA GLU A 245 11.34 -16.37 32.79
C GLU A 245 12.82 -16.32 32.42
N CYS A 246 13.25 -15.43 31.49
CA CYS A 246 14.66 -15.18 31.23
C CYS A 246 15.39 -14.66 32.46
N TYR A 247 14.82 -13.71 33.20
CA TYR A 247 15.39 -13.18 34.44
C TYR A 247 15.56 -14.26 35.51
N LYS A 248 14.53 -15.07 35.77
CA LYS A 248 14.58 -16.20 36.72
C LYS A 248 15.63 -17.22 36.29
N TYR A 249 15.68 -17.54 34.97
CA TYR A 249 16.65 -18.50 34.45
C TYR A 249 18.10 -18.04 34.63
N MET A 250 18.37 -16.75 34.42
CA MET A 250 19.71 -16.17 34.57
C MET A 250 20.16 -16.02 36.02
N LEU A 251 19.24 -15.84 36.98
CA LEU A 251 19.56 -15.81 38.40
C LEU A 251 19.84 -17.20 38.99
N GLY A 252 19.40 -18.24 38.33
CA GLY A 252 19.70 -19.61 38.70
C GLY A 252 21.11 -20.03 38.25
N ASP A 253 21.63 -21.09 38.87
CA ASP A 253 22.89 -21.71 38.45
C ASP A 253 22.65 -22.64 37.22
N ASN A 254 22.31 -22.01 36.09
CA ASN A 254 21.89 -22.67 34.88
C ASN A 254 22.93 -22.50 33.74
N PHE A 255 22.96 -23.50 32.83
CA PHE A 255 23.74 -23.38 31.60
C PHE A 255 23.04 -22.47 30.61
N VAL A 256 23.77 -21.48 30.07
CA VAL A 256 23.25 -20.55 29.03
C VAL A 256 23.29 -21.20 27.65
N THR A 257 24.22 -22.12 27.41
CA THR A 257 24.36 -22.89 26.16
C THR A 257 23.33 -24.04 26.11
N GLU A 258 23.27 -24.75 24.97
CA GLU A 258 22.37 -25.90 24.77
C GLU A 258 22.44 -26.93 25.93
N HIS A 259 21.34 -27.10 26.65
CA HIS A 259 21.24 -28.03 27.77
C HIS A 259 19.77 -28.45 28.01
N LYS A 260 19.27 -28.37 29.24
CA LYS A 260 17.95 -28.90 29.65
C LYS A 260 16.78 -28.14 29.04
N LYS A 261 16.85 -26.83 28.93
CA LYS A 261 15.76 -26.02 28.35
C LYS A 261 15.60 -26.23 26.85
N THR A 262 16.70 -26.41 26.14
CA THR A 262 16.65 -26.79 24.74
C THR A 262 16.00 -28.17 24.57
N LYS A 263 16.34 -29.15 25.42
CA LYS A 263 15.69 -30.47 25.39
C LYS A 263 14.21 -30.43 25.74
N GLU A 264 13.83 -29.67 26.76
CA GLU A 264 12.41 -29.42 27.10
C GLU A 264 11.63 -28.86 25.92
N LEU A 265 12.21 -27.88 25.23
CA LEU A 265 11.61 -27.27 24.04
C LEU A 265 11.51 -28.28 22.88
N GLU A 266 12.55 -29.08 22.61
CA GLU A 266 12.53 -30.12 21.58
C GLU A 266 11.43 -31.17 21.84
N ASP A 267 11.25 -31.58 23.09
CA ASP A 267 10.17 -32.51 23.49
C ASP A 267 8.77 -31.85 23.34
N MET A 268 8.65 -30.57 23.72
CA MET A 268 7.41 -29.82 23.54
C MET A 268 7.03 -29.67 22.06
N LEU A 269 8.01 -29.36 21.20
CA LEU A 269 7.82 -29.25 19.76
C LEU A 269 7.48 -30.57 19.11
N SER A 270 8.13 -31.66 19.53
CA SER A 270 7.84 -33.01 19.03
C SER A 270 6.39 -33.42 19.34
N ASN A 271 5.93 -33.16 20.56
CA ASN A 271 4.54 -33.40 20.97
C ASN A 271 3.54 -32.51 20.20
N TYR A 272 3.86 -31.20 20.05
CA TYR A 272 2.97 -30.25 19.35
C TYR A 272 2.82 -30.60 17.86
N LEU A 273 3.92 -30.95 17.19
CA LEU A 273 3.95 -31.24 15.74
C LEU A 273 3.62 -32.71 15.39
N ASP A 274 3.44 -33.57 16.41
CA ASP A 274 3.23 -34.99 16.24
C ASP A 274 4.32 -35.67 15.39
N VAL A 275 5.58 -35.46 15.79
CA VAL A 275 6.77 -36.01 15.13
C VAL A 275 7.68 -36.71 16.13
N ASN A 276 8.47 -37.70 15.64
CA ASN A 276 9.38 -38.46 16.51
C ASN A 276 10.55 -37.61 17.03
N ASN A 277 11.04 -36.65 16.21
CA ASN A 277 12.22 -35.89 16.56
C ASN A 277 12.05 -34.43 16.17
N SER A 278 12.32 -33.53 17.10
CA SER A 278 12.55 -32.09 16.89
C SER A 278 13.95 -31.74 17.36
N ILE A 279 14.68 -30.95 16.60
CA ILE A 279 16.06 -30.60 16.87
C ILE A 279 16.22 -29.09 16.69
N MET A 280 16.68 -28.43 17.73
CA MET A 280 16.90 -26.99 17.71
C MET A 280 18.26 -26.63 17.08
N THR A 281 18.29 -25.51 16.34
CA THR A 281 19.50 -24.95 15.72
C THR A 281 19.46 -23.42 15.71
N THR A 282 20.52 -22.78 15.25
CA THR A 282 20.74 -21.32 15.37
C THR A 282 19.85 -20.46 14.45
N SER A 283 19.32 -21.00 13.34
CA SER A 283 18.42 -20.28 12.41
C SER A 283 17.70 -21.23 11.47
N GLY A 284 16.64 -20.75 10.79
CA GLY A 284 15.98 -21.51 9.72
C GLY A 284 16.93 -21.86 8.57
N THR A 285 17.88 -20.99 8.24
CA THR A 285 18.92 -21.25 7.22
C THR A 285 19.79 -22.43 7.61
N THR A 286 20.26 -22.47 8.87
CA THR A 286 21.06 -23.59 9.37
C THR A 286 20.24 -24.87 9.51
N ALA A 287 18.94 -24.78 9.71
CA ALA A 287 18.04 -25.94 9.67
C ALA A 287 18.05 -26.59 8.27
N ILE A 288 17.92 -25.81 7.20
CA ILE A 288 17.98 -26.30 5.81
C ILE A 288 19.38 -26.87 5.48
N ILE A 289 20.45 -26.19 5.90
CA ILE A 289 21.82 -26.69 5.72
C ILE A 289 22.00 -28.04 6.39
N LEU A 290 21.62 -28.18 7.66
CA LEU A 290 21.73 -29.44 8.40
C LEU A 290 20.87 -30.55 7.78
N ALA A 291 19.64 -30.22 7.31
CA ALA A 291 18.81 -31.16 6.58
C ALA A 291 19.54 -31.70 5.34
N LEU A 292 20.06 -30.83 4.47
CA LEU A 292 20.82 -31.22 3.28
C LEU A 292 22.08 -32.02 3.62
N MET A 293 22.85 -31.61 4.63
CA MET A 293 24.06 -32.33 5.08
C MET A 293 23.76 -33.73 5.57
N SER A 294 22.56 -33.97 6.12
CA SER A 294 22.18 -35.29 6.64
C SER A 294 21.83 -36.32 5.56
N LEU A 295 21.62 -35.87 4.31
CA LEU A 295 21.13 -36.71 3.21
C LEU A 295 22.25 -37.39 2.38
N ASP A 296 23.53 -37.21 2.72
CA ASP A 296 24.69 -37.76 2.00
C ASP A 296 24.71 -37.44 0.50
N LEU A 297 24.31 -36.22 0.14
CA LEU A 297 24.33 -35.74 -1.23
C LEU A 297 25.80 -35.44 -1.68
N ASN A 298 26.10 -35.69 -2.94
CA ASN A 298 27.42 -35.44 -3.52
C ASN A 298 27.51 -34.04 -4.11
N TYR A 299 28.75 -33.54 -4.22
CA TYR A 299 29.00 -32.29 -4.92
C TYR A 299 28.42 -32.31 -6.34
N GLY A 300 27.65 -31.29 -6.70
CA GLY A 300 27.00 -31.16 -7.99
C GLY A 300 25.67 -31.91 -8.14
N ASP A 301 25.19 -32.64 -7.13
CA ASP A 301 23.86 -33.20 -7.12
C ASP A 301 22.82 -32.05 -7.21
N GLU A 302 21.73 -32.29 -7.96
CA GLU A 302 20.71 -31.28 -8.21
C GLU A 302 19.62 -31.29 -7.15
N VAL A 303 19.24 -30.09 -6.71
CA VAL A 303 18.14 -29.86 -5.79
C VAL A 303 17.14 -28.89 -6.42
N ILE A 304 15.91 -29.33 -6.67
CA ILE A 304 14.85 -28.49 -7.21
C ILE A 304 14.33 -27.54 -6.12
N VAL A 305 14.16 -26.24 -6.48
CA VAL A 305 13.75 -25.18 -5.57
C VAL A 305 12.94 -24.12 -6.32
N PRO A 306 11.90 -23.50 -5.70
CA PRO A 306 11.12 -22.47 -6.38
C PRO A 306 11.90 -21.16 -6.56
N ASN A 307 11.61 -20.45 -7.65
CA ASN A 307 12.14 -19.11 -7.93
C ASN A 307 11.61 -18.02 -6.99
N TYR A 308 10.47 -18.25 -6.37
CA TYR A 308 9.86 -17.33 -5.40
C TYR A 308 9.95 -17.89 -3.99
N THR A 309 10.98 -17.50 -3.28
CA THR A 309 11.22 -17.85 -1.88
C THR A 309 12.21 -16.87 -1.24
N MET A 310 12.44 -17.01 0.06
CA MET A 310 13.58 -16.34 0.72
C MET A 310 14.89 -16.92 0.16
N ILE A 311 15.83 -16.06 -0.17
CA ILE A 311 17.14 -16.44 -0.75
C ILE A 311 17.90 -17.48 0.10
N ALA A 312 17.63 -17.56 1.40
CA ALA A 312 18.23 -18.51 2.33
C ALA A 312 18.06 -19.96 1.88
N THR A 313 16.91 -20.32 1.29
CA THR A 313 16.61 -21.65 0.78
C THR A 313 17.62 -22.06 -0.32
N VAL A 314 17.83 -21.19 -1.29
CA VAL A 314 18.75 -21.45 -2.42
C VAL A 314 20.20 -21.35 -2.00
N ASN A 315 20.53 -20.38 -1.13
CA ASN A 315 21.88 -20.23 -0.59
C ASN A 315 22.34 -21.48 0.18
N SER A 316 21.43 -22.16 0.89
CA SER A 316 21.73 -23.41 1.62
C SER A 316 22.19 -24.52 0.68
N ILE A 317 21.59 -24.63 -0.50
CA ILE A 317 21.98 -25.58 -1.54
C ILE A 317 23.39 -25.24 -2.07
N LYS A 318 23.59 -23.97 -2.45
CA LYS A 318 24.84 -23.51 -3.03
C LYS A 318 26.01 -23.58 -2.05
N HIS A 319 25.74 -23.30 -0.76
CA HIS A 319 26.75 -23.37 0.31
C HIS A 319 27.41 -24.75 0.43
N LEU A 320 26.66 -25.82 0.14
CA LEU A 320 27.11 -27.18 0.20
C LEU A 320 27.71 -27.71 -1.12
N GLY A 321 27.87 -26.84 -2.12
CA GLY A 321 28.37 -27.25 -3.44
C GLY A 321 27.36 -28.04 -4.27
N LEU A 322 26.12 -28.11 -3.83
CA LEU A 322 25.02 -28.68 -4.60
C LEU A 322 24.55 -27.71 -5.69
N LYS A 323 23.86 -28.22 -6.70
CA LYS A 323 23.34 -27.43 -7.81
C LYS A 323 21.85 -27.10 -7.61
N PRO A 324 21.49 -25.86 -7.33
CA PRO A 324 20.08 -25.47 -7.31
C PRO A 324 19.50 -25.51 -8.73
N VAL A 325 18.38 -26.19 -8.90
CA VAL A 325 17.54 -26.15 -10.11
C VAL A 325 16.35 -25.27 -9.78
N ILE A 326 16.48 -23.99 -10.17
CA ILE A 326 15.49 -22.95 -9.90
C ILE A 326 14.40 -23.08 -10.94
N VAL A 327 13.14 -23.27 -10.48
CA VAL A 327 11.98 -23.50 -11.35
C VAL A 327 10.86 -22.53 -11.04
N ASP A 328 9.91 -22.36 -11.96
CA ASP A 328 8.74 -21.53 -11.73
C ASP A 328 7.81 -22.10 -10.66
N ILE A 329 6.79 -21.39 -10.34
CA ILE A 329 5.80 -21.69 -9.32
C ILE A 329 4.42 -21.81 -9.94
N ASN A 330 3.50 -22.43 -9.24
CA ASN A 330 2.09 -22.43 -9.59
C ASN A 330 1.50 -21.00 -9.52
N LYS A 331 0.72 -20.61 -10.51
CA LYS A 331 0.18 -19.26 -10.67
C LYS A 331 -0.86 -18.84 -9.61
N ASP A 332 -1.48 -19.82 -8.95
CA ASP A 332 -2.57 -19.60 -8.00
C ASP A 332 -2.11 -19.73 -6.53
N SER A 333 -1.26 -20.74 -6.23
CA SER A 333 -0.72 -20.95 -4.89
C SER A 333 0.60 -20.21 -4.63
N TYR A 334 1.34 -19.86 -5.69
CA TYR A 334 2.70 -19.28 -5.62
C TYR A 334 3.72 -20.19 -4.92
N THR A 335 3.50 -21.51 -4.95
CA THR A 335 4.42 -22.55 -4.47
C THR A 335 4.74 -23.54 -5.58
N LEU A 336 5.64 -24.50 -5.33
CA LEU A 336 5.90 -25.59 -6.28
C LEU A 336 4.65 -26.45 -6.51
N ASP A 337 4.41 -26.86 -7.75
CA ASP A 337 3.47 -27.89 -8.11
C ASP A 337 4.17 -29.14 -8.66
N LEU A 338 3.43 -30.24 -8.75
CA LEU A 338 3.96 -31.52 -9.17
C LEU A 338 4.42 -31.50 -10.65
N ASN A 339 3.73 -30.78 -11.52
CA ASN A 339 4.09 -30.74 -12.95
C ASN A 339 5.41 -30.01 -13.14
N THR A 340 5.59 -28.88 -12.49
CA THR A 340 6.85 -28.13 -12.52
C THR A 340 8.03 -28.97 -12.03
N ILE A 341 7.84 -29.81 -11.00
CA ILE A 341 8.87 -30.76 -10.54
C ILE A 341 9.16 -31.81 -11.60
N LYS A 342 8.13 -32.44 -12.16
CA LYS A 342 8.28 -33.49 -13.20
C LYS A 342 9.02 -33.00 -14.43
N ASP A 343 8.76 -31.80 -14.88
CA ASP A 343 9.34 -31.20 -16.08
C ASP A 343 10.83 -30.84 -15.91
N ASN A 344 11.31 -30.74 -14.66
CA ASN A 344 12.67 -30.31 -14.35
C ASN A 344 13.53 -31.39 -13.67
N ILE A 345 13.01 -32.61 -13.52
CA ILE A 345 13.77 -33.73 -12.92
C ILE A 345 14.77 -34.31 -13.90
N THR A 346 15.98 -34.63 -13.41
CA THR A 346 17.03 -35.31 -14.14
C THR A 346 17.53 -36.52 -13.35
N ASN A 347 18.46 -37.29 -13.89
CA ASN A 347 19.15 -38.38 -13.17
C ASN A 347 20.06 -37.89 -12.04
N LYS A 348 20.40 -36.57 -12.03
CA LYS A 348 21.19 -35.92 -10.97
C LYS A 348 20.34 -35.32 -9.88
N THR A 349 19.03 -35.25 -10.07
CA THR A 349 18.10 -34.72 -9.05
C THR A 349 18.04 -35.69 -7.87
N LYS A 350 18.43 -35.22 -6.68
CA LYS A 350 18.47 -36.01 -5.44
C LYS A 350 17.52 -35.50 -4.38
N ALA A 351 17.14 -34.23 -4.43
CA ALA A 351 16.19 -33.65 -3.48
C ALA A 351 15.30 -32.60 -4.14
N VAL A 352 14.16 -32.37 -3.52
CA VAL A 352 13.26 -31.26 -3.78
C VAL A 352 13.11 -30.50 -2.46
N ILE A 353 13.20 -29.18 -2.50
CA ILE A 353 12.82 -28.33 -1.38
C ILE A 353 11.47 -27.69 -1.71
N HIS A 354 10.42 -28.19 -1.08
CA HIS A 354 9.10 -27.58 -1.11
C HIS A 354 9.03 -26.46 -0.07
N VAL A 355 8.73 -25.23 -0.52
CA VAL A 355 8.61 -24.07 0.37
C VAL A 355 7.14 -23.77 0.60
N SER A 356 6.67 -23.91 1.83
CA SER A 356 5.30 -23.57 2.23
C SER A 356 5.21 -22.06 2.46
N LEU A 357 5.47 -21.27 1.40
CA LEU A 357 5.53 -19.81 1.47
C LEU A 357 4.17 -19.21 1.86
N ASN A 358 4.17 -18.41 2.90
CA ASN A 358 2.95 -17.78 3.44
C ASN A 358 1.84 -18.80 3.78
N ASN A 359 2.25 -19.98 4.27
CA ASN A 359 1.39 -21.13 4.60
C ASN A 359 0.61 -21.70 3.40
N ARG A 360 1.13 -21.57 2.20
CA ARG A 360 0.53 -22.09 0.97
C ARG A 360 1.22 -23.38 0.54
N TYR A 361 0.47 -24.18 -0.19
CA TYR A 361 0.96 -25.39 -0.83
C TYR A 361 0.16 -25.67 -2.10
N CYS A 362 0.73 -26.50 -2.95
CA CYS A 362 0.07 -27.08 -4.11
C CYS A 362 0.54 -28.53 -4.23
N ASP A 363 -0.38 -29.46 -4.48
CA ASP A 363 -0.10 -30.88 -4.74
C ASP A 363 0.83 -31.59 -3.71
N LEU A 364 0.91 -31.08 -2.46
CA LEU A 364 1.91 -31.54 -1.49
C LEU A 364 1.89 -33.06 -1.29
N LEU A 365 0.71 -33.67 -1.17
CA LEU A 365 0.58 -35.14 -0.98
C LEU A 365 1.05 -35.89 -2.22
N ASP A 366 0.76 -35.40 -3.41
CA ASP A 366 1.22 -36.00 -4.65
C ASP A 366 2.72 -35.84 -4.84
N ILE A 367 3.28 -34.70 -4.43
CA ILE A 367 4.74 -34.43 -4.42
C ILE A 367 5.44 -35.39 -3.48
N VAL A 368 4.90 -35.64 -2.24
CA VAL A 368 5.44 -36.62 -1.28
C VAL A 368 5.48 -38.01 -1.92
N LYS A 369 4.36 -38.43 -2.52
CA LYS A 369 4.28 -39.73 -3.19
C LYS A 369 5.26 -39.83 -4.35
N PHE A 370 5.31 -38.82 -5.21
CA PHE A 370 6.21 -38.80 -6.36
C PHE A 370 7.69 -38.86 -5.96
N CYS A 371 8.10 -38.08 -4.97
CA CYS A 371 9.47 -38.10 -4.46
C CYS A 371 9.86 -39.46 -3.91
N LYS A 372 8.97 -40.09 -3.15
CA LYS A 372 9.15 -41.45 -2.63
C LYS A 372 9.30 -42.48 -3.76
N ASP A 373 8.41 -42.48 -4.76
CA ASP A 373 8.42 -43.42 -5.90
C ASP A 373 9.70 -43.25 -6.76
N LYS A 374 10.28 -42.04 -6.80
CA LYS A 374 11.52 -41.71 -7.53
C LYS A 374 12.80 -41.83 -6.69
N ASN A 375 12.68 -42.18 -5.40
CA ASN A 375 13.78 -42.21 -4.46
C ASN A 375 14.56 -40.86 -4.40
N ILE A 376 13.78 -39.76 -4.31
CA ILE A 376 14.24 -38.39 -4.17
C ILE A 376 13.82 -37.88 -2.81
N PHE A 377 14.70 -37.25 -2.08
CA PHE A 377 14.39 -36.64 -0.79
C PHE A 377 13.48 -35.43 -0.91
N LEU A 378 12.49 -35.31 -0.02
CA LEU A 378 11.65 -34.14 0.11
C LEU A 378 12.00 -33.39 1.40
N ILE A 379 12.55 -32.18 1.26
CA ILE A 379 12.74 -31.25 2.36
C ILE A 379 11.59 -30.24 2.31
N GLU A 380 10.94 -29.99 3.45
CA GLU A 380 9.97 -28.90 3.56
C GLU A 380 10.64 -27.68 4.22
N ASP A 381 10.78 -26.59 3.47
CA ASP A 381 11.05 -25.29 4.06
C ASP A 381 9.74 -24.68 4.57
N ALA A 382 9.42 -25.02 5.80
CA ALA A 382 8.25 -24.57 6.55
C ALA A 382 8.58 -23.35 7.46
N ALA A 383 9.60 -22.57 7.11
CA ALA A 383 10.06 -21.44 7.92
C ALA A 383 9.00 -20.39 8.22
N GLN A 384 7.87 -20.42 7.55
CA GLN A 384 6.74 -19.52 7.74
C GLN A 384 5.49 -20.22 8.28
N SER A 385 5.54 -21.55 8.51
CA SER A 385 4.35 -22.41 8.61
C SER A 385 4.15 -23.08 9.95
N LEU A 386 4.87 -22.67 10.99
CA LEU A 386 4.67 -23.23 12.33
C LEU A 386 3.23 -22.96 12.82
N GLY A 387 2.53 -24.01 13.21
CA GLY A 387 1.13 -23.96 13.64
C GLY A 387 0.09 -24.16 12.51
N CYS A 388 0.50 -24.21 11.23
CA CYS A 388 -0.41 -24.41 10.11
C CYS A 388 -0.62 -25.91 9.83
N LYS A 389 -1.87 -26.34 9.71
CA LYS A 389 -2.27 -27.75 9.46
C LYS A 389 -3.03 -27.88 8.15
N ILE A 390 -2.82 -29.02 7.49
CA ILE A 390 -3.65 -29.54 6.42
C ILE A 390 -4.14 -30.90 6.88
N ASP A 391 -5.43 -31.16 6.83
CA ASP A 391 -6.04 -32.48 7.23
C ASP A 391 -5.49 -32.99 8.56
N ASN A 392 -5.42 -32.11 9.56
CA ASN A 392 -4.90 -32.37 10.92
C ASN A 392 -3.40 -32.67 11.02
N LYS A 393 -2.63 -32.57 9.94
CA LYS A 393 -1.17 -32.72 9.95
C LYS A 393 -0.48 -31.40 9.65
N TYR A 394 0.60 -31.07 10.38
CA TYR A 394 1.29 -29.82 10.24
C TYR A 394 2.11 -29.73 8.95
N LEU A 395 2.08 -28.56 8.26
CA LEU A 395 3.05 -28.23 7.21
C LEU A 395 4.47 -28.30 7.77
N GLY A 396 5.38 -28.94 7.06
CA GLY A 396 6.74 -29.22 7.52
C GLY A 396 6.91 -30.62 8.11
N THR A 397 5.85 -31.46 8.15
CA THR A 397 5.93 -32.83 8.69
C THR A 397 5.60 -33.90 7.65
N TYR A 398 5.39 -33.54 6.40
CA TYR A 398 5.02 -34.45 5.30
C TYR A 398 6.23 -35.08 4.62
N GLY A 399 7.34 -34.30 4.48
CA GLY A 399 8.57 -34.74 3.84
C GLY A 399 9.49 -35.59 4.72
N ASP A 400 10.68 -35.87 4.24
CA ASP A 400 11.71 -36.59 5.00
C ASP A 400 12.25 -35.73 6.15
N VAL A 401 12.39 -34.44 5.93
CA VAL A 401 12.85 -33.45 6.90
C VAL A 401 12.09 -32.13 6.71
N GLY A 402 11.59 -31.57 7.81
CA GLY A 402 11.00 -30.24 7.84
C GLY A 402 11.86 -29.23 8.58
N CYS A 403 11.85 -27.99 8.11
CA CYS A 403 12.67 -26.89 8.64
C CYS A 403 11.80 -25.67 8.95
N TYR A 404 11.82 -25.21 10.21
CA TYR A 404 11.12 -24.00 10.63
C TYR A 404 12.10 -22.94 11.11
N SER A 405 11.60 -21.70 11.25
CA SER A 405 12.38 -20.55 11.68
C SER A 405 11.73 -19.84 12.87
N LEU A 406 12.55 -19.40 13.82
CA LEU A 406 12.19 -18.58 14.98
C LEU A 406 12.79 -17.16 14.89
N SER A 407 13.12 -16.71 13.69
CA SER A 407 13.60 -15.33 13.49
C SER A 407 12.50 -14.31 13.81
N SER A 408 12.89 -13.07 14.08
CA SER A 408 12.03 -11.99 14.56
C SER A 408 10.65 -11.88 13.87
N PRO A 409 10.49 -12.00 12.52
CA PRO A 409 9.20 -11.82 11.89
C PRO A 409 8.28 -13.06 11.95
N LYS A 410 8.66 -14.14 12.62
CA LYS A 410 7.86 -15.37 12.63
C LYS A 410 6.73 -15.31 13.66
N ILE A 411 5.77 -16.21 13.54
CA ILE A 411 4.57 -16.28 14.41
C ILE A 411 4.94 -16.36 15.90
N ILE A 412 6.03 -17.05 16.19
CA ILE A 412 6.76 -17.01 17.47
C ILE A 412 8.24 -16.81 17.20
N SER A 413 8.95 -16.20 18.12
CA SER A 413 10.35 -15.82 17.93
C SER A 413 11.16 -15.88 19.22
N SER A 414 12.43 -16.21 19.08
CA SER A 414 13.49 -16.00 20.09
C SER A 414 14.58 -15.04 19.60
N GLY A 415 14.23 -14.14 18.67
CA GLY A 415 15.17 -13.29 17.94
C GLY A 415 15.80 -14.00 16.76
N GLN A 416 16.44 -15.14 16.99
CA GLN A 416 16.97 -16.07 16.00
C GLN A 416 16.74 -17.51 16.49
N GLY A 417 16.61 -18.44 15.56
CA GLY A 417 16.48 -19.86 15.85
C GLY A 417 15.93 -20.64 14.65
N GLY A 418 16.17 -21.94 14.63
CA GLY A 418 15.63 -22.88 13.67
C GLY A 418 15.21 -24.18 14.34
N ILE A 419 14.25 -24.86 13.73
CA ILE A 419 13.76 -26.17 14.17
C ILE A 419 13.87 -27.11 13.00
N ILE A 420 14.39 -28.31 13.24
CA ILE A 420 14.40 -29.40 12.27
C ILE A 420 13.52 -30.50 12.83
N VAL A 421 12.63 -31.05 12.01
CA VAL A 421 11.77 -32.17 12.40
C VAL A 421 11.91 -33.31 11.42
N THR A 422 11.88 -34.53 11.95
CA THR A 422 11.88 -35.75 11.13
C THR A 422 11.34 -36.96 11.92
N ASN A 423 10.67 -37.88 11.23
CA ASN A 423 10.27 -39.15 11.79
C ASN A 423 11.34 -40.24 11.59
N ASN A 424 12.44 -39.90 10.90
CA ASN A 424 13.55 -40.83 10.67
C ASN A 424 14.65 -40.64 11.75
N ASN A 425 14.73 -41.63 12.66
CA ASN A 425 15.69 -41.59 13.78
C ASN A 425 17.16 -41.62 13.31
N ILE A 426 17.45 -42.16 12.14
CA ILE A 426 18.81 -42.21 11.58
C ILE A 426 19.20 -40.78 11.16
N LEU A 427 18.33 -40.08 10.43
CA LEU A 427 18.55 -38.70 10.07
C LEU A 427 18.66 -37.80 11.30
N ALA A 428 17.78 -37.95 12.30
CA ALA A 428 17.81 -37.20 13.55
C ALA A 428 19.15 -37.35 14.29
N LYS A 429 19.66 -38.57 14.42
CA LYS A 429 20.95 -38.84 15.03
C LYS A 429 22.09 -38.17 14.28
N LYS A 430 22.08 -38.23 12.95
CA LYS A 430 23.08 -37.65 12.09
C LYS A 430 23.06 -36.12 12.17
N ILE A 431 21.88 -35.48 12.16
CA ILE A 431 21.71 -34.04 12.32
C ILE A 431 22.29 -33.58 13.66
N ASN A 432 21.96 -34.28 14.77
CA ASN A 432 22.48 -33.98 16.08
C ASN A 432 24.01 -34.10 16.16
N GLN A 433 24.58 -35.08 15.48
CA GLN A 433 26.03 -35.26 15.42
C GLN A 433 26.70 -34.12 14.64
N ILE A 434 26.18 -33.78 13.46
CA ILE A 434 26.73 -32.69 12.61
C ILE A 434 26.65 -31.35 13.35
N LYS A 435 25.51 -31.00 13.96
CA LYS A 435 25.34 -29.73 14.69
C LYS A 435 26.23 -29.60 15.91
N ASN A 436 26.80 -30.68 16.43
CA ASN A 436 27.66 -30.75 17.61
C ASN A 436 29.09 -31.20 17.24
N PHE A 437 29.71 -30.54 16.27
CA PHE A 437 31.11 -30.78 15.85
C PHE A 437 31.39 -32.18 15.29
N GLY A 438 30.43 -33.00 14.93
CA GLY A 438 30.66 -34.40 14.53
C GLY A 438 30.93 -35.34 15.69
N ARG A 439 30.64 -34.92 16.95
CA ARG A 439 30.84 -35.75 18.15
C ARG A 439 29.90 -36.96 18.18
N LYS A 440 30.46 -38.10 18.58
CA LYS A 440 29.68 -39.30 18.84
C LYS A 440 28.68 -39.11 19.98
N GLU A 441 29.13 -38.52 21.06
CA GLU A 441 28.37 -38.22 22.26
C GLU A 441 28.66 -36.83 22.78
N SER A 442 27.67 -36.17 23.36
CA SER A 442 27.86 -34.84 23.98
C SER A 442 28.84 -34.96 25.15
N GLY A 443 29.76 -34.01 25.24
CA GLY A 443 30.77 -33.96 26.32
C GLY A 443 31.97 -34.91 26.15
N LYS A 444 32.03 -35.71 25.07
CA LYS A 444 33.22 -36.53 24.73
C LYS A 444 33.82 -36.06 23.39
N ASP A 445 35.12 -35.81 23.39
CA ASP A 445 35.86 -35.38 22.18
C ASP A 445 36.24 -36.58 21.29
N ILE A 446 35.20 -37.38 20.93
CA ILE A 446 35.30 -38.47 19.94
C ILE A 446 34.53 -38.01 18.71
N PHE A 447 35.25 -37.68 17.63
CA PHE A 447 34.67 -37.14 16.38
C PHE A 447 34.55 -38.26 15.36
N GLU A 448 33.33 -38.57 14.93
CA GLU A 448 33.05 -39.65 13.95
C GLU A 448 32.73 -39.10 12.56
N SER A 449 32.41 -37.78 12.44
CA SER A 449 32.08 -37.15 11.18
C SER A 449 32.53 -35.70 11.19
N PHE A 450 32.45 -35.06 10.03
CA PHE A 450 32.51 -33.61 9.93
C PHE A 450 31.28 -33.00 10.65
N GLY A 451 31.51 -31.88 11.35
CA GLY A 451 30.44 -31.16 12.00
C GLY A 451 30.88 -29.77 12.43
N ILE A 452 29.92 -28.94 12.78
CA ILE A 452 30.12 -27.53 13.17
C ILE A 452 29.26 -27.22 14.41
N ASN A 453 29.54 -26.10 15.06
CA ASN A 453 28.72 -25.65 16.18
C ASN A 453 27.50 -24.89 15.68
N LEU A 454 26.38 -25.57 15.60
CA LEU A 454 25.10 -24.97 15.26
C LEU A 454 24.06 -25.18 16.38
N LYS A 455 24.54 -25.25 17.61
CA LYS A 455 23.70 -25.48 18.79
C LYS A 455 22.89 -24.27 19.14
N TYR A 456 21.66 -24.52 19.56
CA TYR A 456 20.76 -23.51 20.13
C TYR A 456 21.20 -23.18 21.57
N THR A 457 20.71 -22.11 22.16
CA THR A 457 21.02 -21.75 23.54
C THR A 457 19.80 -21.97 24.45
N ASP A 458 20.05 -22.38 25.69
CA ASP A 458 18.98 -22.53 26.68
C ASP A 458 18.28 -21.21 27.00
N LEU A 459 19.00 -20.08 26.92
CA LEU A 459 18.41 -18.77 27.10
C LEU A 459 17.35 -18.45 26.01
N GLN A 460 17.65 -18.79 24.76
CA GLN A 460 16.67 -18.70 23.65
C GLN A 460 15.56 -19.71 23.82
N ALA A 461 15.84 -20.90 24.34
CA ALA A 461 14.84 -21.93 24.58
C ALA A 461 13.82 -21.48 25.64
N VAL A 462 14.24 -20.80 26.71
CA VAL A 462 13.35 -20.19 27.71
C VAL A 462 12.35 -19.25 27.05
N ILE A 463 12.83 -18.34 26.20
CA ILE A 463 11.96 -17.43 25.43
C ILE A 463 10.97 -18.21 24.57
N THR A 464 11.47 -19.21 23.83
CA THR A 464 10.65 -19.97 22.89
C THR A 464 9.58 -20.80 23.59
N ILE A 465 9.86 -21.36 24.76
CA ILE A 465 8.89 -22.10 25.57
C ILE A 465 7.70 -21.20 25.94
N GLU A 466 7.96 -19.97 26.37
CA GLU A 466 6.88 -19.02 26.69
C GLU A 466 6.11 -18.59 25.43
N GLN A 467 6.79 -18.38 24.32
CA GLN A 467 6.17 -18.09 23.03
C GLN A 467 5.30 -19.26 22.53
N MET A 468 5.72 -20.52 22.72
CA MET A 468 4.95 -21.70 22.36
C MET A 468 3.60 -21.78 23.08
N LYS A 469 3.52 -21.35 24.33
CA LYS A 469 2.26 -21.29 25.09
C LYS A 469 1.22 -20.36 24.45
N LYS A 470 1.65 -19.42 23.64
CA LYS A 470 0.82 -18.42 22.96
C LYS A 470 0.56 -18.74 21.50
N LEU A 471 1.13 -19.80 20.94
CA LEU A 471 1.13 -20.08 19.49
C LEU A 471 -0.28 -20.23 18.93
N ASP A 472 -1.14 -21.02 19.54
CA ASP A 472 -2.52 -21.26 19.04
C ASP A 472 -3.37 -19.98 19.04
N TYR A 473 -3.22 -19.15 20.07
CA TYR A 473 -3.85 -17.82 20.11
C TYR A 473 -3.36 -16.95 18.95
N ARG A 474 -2.05 -16.92 18.67
CA ARG A 474 -1.47 -16.11 17.59
C ARG A 474 -1.90 -16.59 16.21
N VAL A 475 -1.95 -17.90 16.00
CA VAL A 475 -2.47 -18.52 14.77
C VAL A 475 -3.92 -18.09 14.51
N LYS A 476 -4.79 -18.21 15.54
CA LYS A 476 -6.18 -17.76 15.46
C LYS A 476 -6.27 -16.26 15.15
N ARG A 477 -5.46 -15.42 15.85
CA ARG A 477 -5.46 -13.99 15.62
C ARG A 477 -5.03 -13.60 14.21
N MET A 478 -4.05 -14.29 13.62
CA MET A 478 -3.63 -14.06 12.23
C MET A 478 -4.71 -14.42 11.22
N SER A 479 -5.49 -15.48 11.47
CA SER A 479 -6.67 -15.81 10.66
C SER A 479 -7.74 -14.70 10.74
N GLU A 480 -8.02 -14.16 11.95
CA GLU A 480 -8.97 -13.06 12.14
C GLU A 480 -8.50 -11.80 11.40
N ILE A 481 -7.20 -11.45 11.49
CA ILE A 481 -6.61 -10.32 10.77
C ILE A 481 -6.76 -10.50 9.27
N TYR A 482 -6.46 -11.69 8.75
CA TYR A 482 -6.62 -11.98 7.33
C TYR A 482 -8.07 -11.83 6.88
N ASN A 483 -9.01 -12.43 7.59
CA ASN A 483 -10.42 -12.37 7.25
C ASN A 483 -10.95 -10.92 7.22
N LEU A 484 -10.47 -10.07 8.14
CA LEU A 484 -10.84 -8.67 8.15
C LEU A 484 -10.31 -7.94 6.92
N TYR A 485 -9.03 -8.11 6.56
CA TYR A 485 -8.47 -7.55 5.33
C TYR A 485 -9.18 -8.09 4.09
N TYR A 486 -9.43 -9.40 4.03
CA TYR A 486 -10.07 -10.03 2.89
C TYR A 486 -11.49 -9.50 2.66
N ASN A 487 -12.30 -9.41 3.72
CA ASN A 487 -13.67 -8.89 3.63
C ASN A 487 -13.71 -7.44 3.17
N GLU A 488 -12.70 -6.65 3.54
CA GLU A 488 -12.63 -5.23 3.19
C GLU A 488 -12.03 -4.96 1.80
N LEU A 489 -11.12 -5.81 1.31
CA LEU A 489 -10.30 -5.48 0.14
C LEU A 489 -10.53 -6.35 -1.09
N ASN A 490 -11.12 -7.55 -0.99
CA ASN A 490 -11.17 -8.52 -2.09
C ASN A 490 -11.88 -8.02 -3.36
N GLU A 491 -12.80 -7.05 -3.23
CA GLU A 491 -13.49 -6.42 -4.35
C GLU A 491 -12.68 -5.27 -4.99
N TYR A 492 -11.65 -4.78 -4.31
CA TYR A 492 -10.86 -3.63 -4.74
C TYR A 492 -9.48 -4.02 -5.28
N ILE A 493 -8.86 -5.03 -4.68
CA ILE A 493 -7.52 -5.49 -5.07
C ILE A 493 -7.40 -7.00 -4.89
N LYS A 494 -6.66 -7.65 -5.79
CA LYS A 494 -6.52 -9.10 -5.73
C LYS A 494 -5.86 -9.56 -4.44
N MET A 495 -6.58 -10.38 -3.68
CA MET A 495 -6.07 -11.16 -2.55
C MET A 495 -6.20 -12.65 -2.87
N ILE A 496 -5.30 -13.46 -2.29
CA ILE A 496 -5.40 -14.91 -2.44
C ILE A 496 -6.45 -15.40 -1.45
N GLN A 497 -7.42 -16.16 -1.93
CA GLN A 497 -8.47 -16.75 -1.07
C GLN A 497 -7.87 -17.72 -0.04
N PRO A 498 -8.51 -17.88 1.13
CA PRO A 498 -8.15 -18.95 2.06
C PRO A 498 -8.14 -20.29 1.35
N LEU A 499 -7.06 -21.05 1.49
CA LEU A 499 -6.89 -22.33 0.78
C LEU A 499 -7.66 -23.48 1.45
N PHE A 500 -7.91 -23.37 2.75
CA PHE A 500 -8.59 -24.38 3.56
C PHE A 500 -9.10 -23.76 4.87
N ASP A 501 -10.00 -24.44 5.54
CA ASP A 501 -10.52 -23.99 6.83
C ASP A 501 -9.42 -23.96 7.90
N GLY A 502 -9.32 -22.82 8.62
CA GLY A 502 -8.26 -22.59 9.61
C GLY A 502 -6.91 -22.14 9.01
N TRP A 503 -6.83 -21.91 7.70
CA TRP A 503 -5.64 -21.31 7.10
C TRP A 503 -5.37 -19.90 7.66
N HIS A 504 -4.11 -19.59 7.86
CA HIS A 504 -3.65 -18.27 8.23
C HIS A 504 -2.39 -17.92 7.44
N PRO A 505 -2.22 -16.70 6.97
CA PRO A 505 -0.97 -16.29 6.34
C PRO A 505 0.09 -15.98 7.39
N TRP A 506 1.35 -16.02 6.98
CA TRP A 506 2.44 -15.42 7.73
C TRP A 506 2.38 -13.90 7.67
N PHE A 507 2.22 -13.34 6.46
CA PHE A 507 1.95 -11.93 6.20
C PHE A 507 0.73 -11.78 5.29
N ILE A 508 0.00 -10.67 5.47
CA ILE A 508 -1.08 -10.30 4.56
C ILE A 508 -0.47 -9.79 3.27
N ASP A 509 -0.74 -10.44 2.16
CA ASP A 509 -0.28 -10.02 0.84
C ASP A 509 -1.43 -9.68 -0.11
N ILE A 510 -1.19 -8.66 -0.92
CA ILE A 510 -2.04 -8.24 -2.03
C ILE A 510 -1.24 -8.30 -3.32
N ILE A 511 -1.94 -8.43 -4.45
CA ILE A 511 -1.33 -8.42 -5.78
C ILE A 511 -1.87 -7.22 -6.54
N CYS A 512 -0.99 -6.26 -6.75
CA CYS A 512 -1.29 -5.06 -7.52
C CYS A 512 -1.43 -5.39 -9.02
N PRO A 513 -2.20 -4.62 -9.78
CA PRO A 513 -2.36 -4.83 -11.23
C PRO A 513 -1.03 -4.82 -12.00
N ASN A 514 -0.11 -3.95 -11.61
CA ASN A 514 1.23 -3.84 -12.17
C ASN A 514 2.21 -3.20 -11.18
N ASN A 515 3.51 -3.21 -11.52
CA ASN A 515 4.58 -2.68 -10.66
C ASN A 515 4.45 -1.16 -10.41
N ASN A 516 3.99 -0.39 -11.42
CA ASN A 516 3.84 1.06 -11.22
C ASN A 516 2.75 1.36 -10.17
N PHE A 517 1.60 0.68 -10.26
CA PHE A 517 0.54 0.78 -9.26
C PHE A 517 1.06 0.42 -7.86
N ARG A 518 1.83 -0.68 -7.73
CA ARG A 518 2.46 -1.09 -6.47
C ARG A 518 3.33 0.04 -5.89
N ARG A 519 4.22 0.60 -6.71
CA ARG A 519 5.15 1.66 -6.28
C ARG A 519 4.42 2.92 -5.80
N GLU A 520 3.37 3.32 -6.51
CA GLU A 520 2.56 4.48 -6.13
C GLU A 520 1.73 4.20 -4.86
N LEU A 521 1.18 2.98 -4.71
CA LEU A 521 0.49 2.57 -3.49
C LEU A 521 1.43 2.58 -2.27
N VAL A 522 2.66 2.08 -2.43
CA VAL A 522 3.69 2.11 -1.37
C VAL A 522 3.98 3.54 -0.94
N LYS A 523 4.16 4.47 -1.89
CA LYS A 523 4.36 5.89 -1.59
C LYS A 523 3.16 6.48 -0.85
N PHE A 524 1.94 6.21 -1.35
CA PHE A 524 0.71 6.71 -0.74
C PHE A 524 0.57 6.24 0.71
N LEU A 525 0.75 4.94 0.97
CA LEU A 525 0.67 4.39 2.32
C LEU A 525 1.76 4.95 3.24
N LYS A 526 2.99 5.11 2.73
CA LYS A 526 4.10 5.73 3.48
C LYS A 526 3.79 7.17 3.89
N LEU A 527 3.16 7.95 3.04
CA LEU A 527 2.72 9.32 3.33
C LEU A 527 1.65 9.37 4.46
N HIS A 528 0.95 8.27 4.69
CA HIS A 528 -0.02 8.10 5.77
C HIS A 528 0.55 7.31 6.97
N ASP A 529 1.87 7.26 7.12
CA ASP A 529 2.57 6.56 8.20
C ASP A 529 2.31 5.04 8.25
N ILE A 530 1.99 4.42 7.11
CA ILE A 530 1.84 2.98 6.98
C ILE A 530 3.07 2.39 6.30
N GLN A 531 3.79 1.54 7.02
CA GLN A 531 4.91 0.79 6.46
C GLN A 531 4.41 -0.47 5.75
N THR A 532 4.89 -0.71 4.54
CA THR A 532 4.66 -1.92 3.76
C THR A 532 6.00 -2.55 3.37
N ARG A 533 5.95 -3.77 2.86
CA ARG A 533 7.13 -4.47 2.35
C ARG A 533 6.80 -5.11 1.01
N GLU A 534 7.65 -4.92 0.01
CA GLU A 534 7.55 -5.64 -1.25
C GLU A 534 7.76 -7.14 -1.03
N THR A 535 7.11 -7.97 -1.84
CA THR A 535 7.32 -9.41 -1.85
C THR A 535 8.75 -9.76 -2.27
N TYR A 536 9.14 -11.04 -2.16
CA TYR A 536 10.49 -11.45 -2.54
C TYR A 536 10.77 -11.18 -4.02
N VAL A 537 12.03 -10.91 -4.34
CA VAL A 537 12.51 -10.76 -5.73
C VAL A 537 12.66 -12.13 -6.41
N GLU A 538 12.64 -12.14 -7.74
CA GLU A 538 12.98 -13.33 -8.53
C GLU A 538 14.41 -13.75 -8.29
N ILE A 539 14.63 -14.96 -7.79
CA ILE A 539 15.98 -15.46 -7.48
C ILE A 539 16.83 -15.58 -8.74
N ASN A 540 16.26 -16.06 -9.84
CA ASN A 540 16.98 -16.20 -11.11
C ASN A 540 17.37 -14.87 -11.78
N LYS A 541 16.94 -13.74 -11.25
CA LYS A 541 17.36 -12.38 -11.66
C LYS A 541 18.41 -11.78 -10.74
N SER A 542 18.72 -12.43 -9.61
CA SER A 542 19.81 -11.99 -8.75
C SER A 542 21.16 -12.31 -9.39
N GLU A 543 22.17 -11.47 -9.16
CA GLU A 543 23.51 -11.59 -9.76
C GLU A 543 24.12 -13.00 -9.60
N MET A 544 23.98 -13.60 -8.41
CA MET A 544 24.57 -14.92 -8.10
C MET A 544 23.90 -16.09 -8.81
N TYR A 545 22.63 -15.95 -9.18
CA TYR A 545 21.80 -17.02 -9.76
C TYR A 545 21.25 -16.65 -11.13
N TYR A 546 21.80 -15.60 -11.74
CA TYR A 546 21.29 -15.07 -13.01
C TYR A 546 21.14 -16.17 -14.06
N SER A 547 19.98 -16.20 -14.67
CA SER A 547 19.67 -16.99 -15.84
C SER A 547 18.64 -16.27 -16.73
N ASP A 548 18.69 -16.54 -18.03
CA ASP A 548 17.75 -15.99 -19.02
C ASP A 548 16.40 -16.73 -19.04
N LEU A 549 16.19 -17.68 -18.11
CA LEU A 549 14.94 -18.40 -17.99
C LEU A 549 13.80 -17.43 -17.75
N ILE A 550 12.72 -17.59 -18.51
CA ILE A 550 11.49 -16.84 -18.34
C ILE A 550 10.60 -17.67 -17.42
N LEU A 551 10.32 -17.15 -16.24
CA LEU A 551 9.53 -17.78 -15.19
C LEU A 551 8.31 -16.88 -14.88
N PRO A 552 7.25 -16.92 -15.71
CA PRO A 552 6.20 -15.89 -15.73
C PRO A 552 5.39 -15.81 -14.44
N ASN A 553 5.15 -16.93 -13.76
CA ASN A 553 4.32 -16.94 -12.55
C ASN A 553 5.05 -16.28 -11.36
N SER A 554 6.34 -16.59 -11.18
CA SER A 554 7.15 -15.91 -10.17
C SER A 554 7.37 -14.44 -10.50
N ASN A 555 7.52 -14.07 -11.78
CA ASN A 555 7.61 -12.67 -12.20
C ASN A 555 6.41 -11.83 -11.74
N ILE A 556 5.18 -12.36 -11.89
CA ILE A 556 3.96 -11.64 -11.48
C ILE A 556 3.98 -11.31 -9.99
N ILE A 557 4.19 -12.29 -9.12
CA ILE A 557 4.15 -12.05 -7.67
C ILE A 557 5.33 -11.21 -7.18
N CYS A 558 6.52 -11.40 -7.75
CA CYS A 558 7.72 -10.64 -7.38
C CYS A 558 7.60 -9.16 -7.75
N ASN A 559 7.00 -8.84 -8.90
CA ASN A 559 6.88 -7.47 -9.35
C ASN A 559 5.64 -6.74 -8.83
N ASN A 560 4.54 -7.47 -8.58
CA ASN A 560 3.25 -6.87 -8.26
C ASN A 560 2.79 -7.13 -6.82
N GLY A 561 3.43 -8.02 -6.09
CA GLY A 561 3.07 -8.39 -4.73
C GLY A 561 3.53 -7.37 -3.69
N LEU A 562 2.71 -7.18 -2.65
CA LEU A 562 2.97 -6.26 -1.54
C LEU A 562 2.50 -6.88 -0.23
N PHE A 563 3.36 -6.92 0.79
CA PHE A 563 3.00 -7.28 2.15
C PHE A 563 2.50 -6.06 2.92
N LEU A 564 1.30 -6.16 3.48
CA LEU A 564 0.65 -5.18 4.35
C LEU A 564 1.07 -5.40 5.82
N PRO A 565 0.77 -4.45 6.73
CA PRO A 565 0.95 -4.64 8.16
C PRO A 565 0.31 -5.93 8.65
N SER A 566 1.09 -6.77 9.34
CA SER A 566 0.68 -8.13 9.71
C SER A 566 1.39 -8.57 10.99
N TYR A 567 0.78 -8.31 12.16
CA TYR A 567 1.28 -8.75 13.46
C TYR A 567 0.12 -8.86 14.47
N VAL A 568 0.25 -9.74 15.44
CA VAL A 568 -0.85 -10.17 16.32
C VAL A 568 -1.46 -9.05 17.17
N THR A 569 -0.70 -8.00 17.48
CA THR A 569 -1.18 -6.83 18.25
C THR A 569 -1.79 -5.73 17.38
N LEU A 570 -1.85 -5.92 16.05
CA LEU A 570 -2.52 -4.98 15.16
C LEU A 570 -4.03 -4.94 15.48
N THR A 571 -4.54 -3.76 15.79
CA THR A 571 -5.95 -3.60 16.16
C THR A 571 -6.86 -3.62 14.93
N ASN A 572 -8.13 -4.01 15.13
CA ASN A 572 -9.11 -4.01 14.05
C ASN A 572 -9.28 -2.61 13.44
N ASN A 573 -9.25 -1.55 14.26
CA ASN A 573 -9.34 -0.17 13.78
C ASN A 573 -8.16 0.21 12.89
N GLN A 574 -6.94 -0.20 13.24
CA GLN A 574 -5.77 0.01 12.38
C GLN A 574 -5.91 -0.71 11.04
N ILE A 575 -6.40 -1.96 11.05
CA ILE A 575 -6.64 -2.73 9.82
C ILE A 575 -7.64 -2.02 8.92
N ILE A 576 -8.77 -1.56 9.48
CA ILE A 576 -9.79 -0.85 8.71
C ILE A 576 -9.23 0.48 8.16
N HIS A 577 -8.44 1.20 8.94
CA HIS A 577 -7.79 2.42 8.46
C HIS A 577 -6.89 2.13 7.24
N ILE A 578 -6.08 1.07 7.29
CA ILE A 578 -5.25 0.63 6.17
C ILE A 578 -6.14 0.29 4.96
N CYS A 579 -7.22 -0.47 5.18
CA CYS A 579 -8.15 -0.85 4.12
C CYS A 579 -8.80 0.38 3.47
N ASN A 580 -9.23 1.35 4.25
CA ASN A 580 -9.83 2.58 3.72
C ASN A 580 -8.83 3.39 2.89
N LEU A 581 -7.58 3.46 3.31
CA LEU A 581 -6.51 4.09 2.51
C LEU A 581 -6.29 3.35 1.18
N ILE A 582 -6.23 2.02 1.20
CA ILE A 582 -6.06 1.22 -0.02
C ILE A 582 -7.27 1.40 -0.95
N LYS A 583 -8.50 1.32 -0.44
CA LYS A 583 -9.73 1.56 -1.22
C LYS A 583 -9.71 2.95 -1.85
N THR A 584 -9.37 3.97 -1.06
CA THR A 584 -9.24 5.36 -1.52
C THR A 584 -8.24 5.46 -2.67
N PHE A 585 -7.06 4.85 -2.52
CA PHE A 585 -6.04 4.82 -3.56
C PHE A 585 -6.51 4.08 -4.81
N VAL A 586 -7.12 2.91 -4.67
CA VAL A 586 -7.66 2.13 -5.81
C VAL A 586 -8.70 2.93 -6.58
N ILE A 587 -9.67 3.54 -5.87
CA ILE A 587 -10.72 4.35 -6.50
C ILE A 587 -10.12 5.56 -7.22
N ALA A 588 -9.16 6.25 -6.59
CA ALA A 588 -8.46 7.37 -7.22
C ALA A 588 -7.78 6.97 -8.52
N ASN A 589 -7.10 5.82 -8.52
CA ASN A 589 -6.40 5.31 -9.71
C ASN A 589 -7.35 4.79 -10.79
N LEU A 590 -8.53 4.29 -10.43
CA LEU A 590 -9.57 3.93 -11.39
C LEU A 590 -10.14 5.15 -12.14
N GLU A 591 -9.98 6.36 -11.61
CA GLU A 591 -10.47 7.62 -12.18
C GLU A 591 -9.35 8.47 -12.81
N ILE A 592 -8.09 8.11 -12.58
CA ILE A 592 -6.95 8.87 -13.10
C ILE A 592 -6.59 8.37 -14.49
N VAL A 593 -6.67 9.31 -15.44
CA VAL A 593 -6.12 9.11 -16.78
C VAL A 593 -4.61 9.33 -16.74
N THR A 594 -3.84 8.29 -17.01
CA THR A 594 -2.39 8.40 -17.18
C THR A 594 -2.02 8.75 -18.62
N TYR A 595 -0.91 9.49 -18.81
CA TYR A 595 -0.40 9.88 -20.12
C TYR A 595 1.02 9.35 -20.25
N ARG A 596 1.22 8.43 -21.20
CA ARG A 596 2.50 7.78 -21.46
C ARG A 596 2.79 7.65 -22.95
N ASN A 597 4.01 7.33 -23.28
CA ASN A 597 4.34 6.92 -24.65
C ASN A 597 3.67 5.59 -24.99
N LEU A 598 3.26 5.43 -26.25
CA LEU A 598 2.80 4.14 -26.77
C LEU A 598 3.95 3.14 -26.70
N GLU A 599 3.65 1.92 -26.32
CA GLU A 599 4.61 0.81 -26.28
C GLU A 599 4.29 -0.24 -27.36
N ILE A 600 5.29 -1.00 -27.77
CA ILE A 600 5.12 -2.01 -28.82
C ILE A 600 4.08 -3.09 -28.46
N ASN A 601 3.92 -3.36 -27.18
CA ASN A 601 2.96 -4.34 -26.65
C ASN A 601 1.52 -3.81 -26.61
N ASP A 602 1.32 -2.53 -26.83
CA ASP A 602 -0.01 -1.89 -26.83
C ASP A 602 -0.84 -2.16 -28.10
N LYS A 603 -0.30 -2.90 -29.07
CA LYS A 603 -0.91 -3.09 -30.40
C LYS A 603 -2.43 -3.26 -30.36
N ASN A 604 -2.91 -4.26 -29.63
CA ASN A 604 -4.35 -4.59 -29.64
C ASN A 604 -5.19 -3.48 -29.02
N ASN A 605 -4.70 -2.91 -27.89
CA ASN A 605 -5.38 -1.84 -27.16
C ASN A 605 -5.42 -0.54 -27.98
N TYR A 606 -4.31 -0.21 -28.64
CA TYR A 606 -4.18 0.96 -29.48
C TYR A 606 -5.03 0.84 -30.77
N LEU A 607 -4.97 -0.28 -31.48
CA LEU A 607 -5.78 -0.50 -32.68
C LEU A 607 -7.27 -0.49 -32.38
N ASN A 608 -7.70 -1.00 -31.24
CA ASN A 608 -9.10 -0.91 -30.78
C ASN A 608 -9.56 0.55 -30.59
N LEU A 609 -8.69 1.44 -30.12
CA LEU A 609 -9.01 2.87 -30.05
C LEU A 609 -9.10 3.49 -31.44
N ILE A 610 -8.10 3.23 -32.31
CA ILE A 610 -8.00 3.86 -33.62
C ILE A 610 -9.13 3.45 -34.55
N LYS A 611 -9.67 2.24 -34.47
CA LYS A 611 -10.87 1.78 -35.21
C LYS A 611 -12.06 2.74 -35.02
N ASN A 612 -12.21 3.33 -33.86
CA ASN A 612 -13.27 4.29 -33.54
C ASN A 612 -12.98 5.71 -34.08
N PHE A 613 -11.76 5.96 -34.54
CA PHE A 613 -11.33 7.27 -35.05
C PHE A 613 -11.44 7.33 -36.58
N ARG A 614 -10.86 6.33 -37.28
CA ARG A 614 -10.83 6.21 -38.74
C ARG A 614 -10.82 4.74 -39.14
N PRO A 615 -11.31 4.44 -40.36
CA PRO A 615 -11.17 3.09 -40.91
C PRO A 615 -9.71 2.64 -40.93
N ILE A 616 -9.44 1.46 -40.39
CA ILE A 616 -8.13 0.81 -40.46
C ILE A 616 -8.30 -0.56 -41.12
N ASN A 617 -7.22 -1.11 -41.70
CA ASN A 617 -7.20 -2.50 -42.11
C ASN A 617 -7.35 -3.38 -40.84
N GLU A 618 -8.35 -4.25 -40.82
CA GLU A 618 -8.63 -5.11 -39.65
C GLU A 618 -7.55 -6.17 -39.43
N ASP A 619 -6.77 -6.50 -40.45
CA ASP A 619 -5.76 -7.55 -40.45
C ASP A 619 -4.32 -7.02 -40.28
N ILE A 620 -4.11 -5.85 -39.67
CA ILE A 620 -2.76 -5.34 -39.41
C ILE A 620 -1.97 -6.39 -38.62
N THR A 621 -0.98 -6.99 -39.26
CA THR A 621 -0.09 -7.97 -38.63
C THR A 621 0.80 -7.32 -37.58
N THR A 622 1.39 -8.12 -36.70
CA THR A 622 2.35 -7.60 -35.71
C THR A 622 3.59 -6.98 -36.35
N ASN A 623 4.03 -7.52 -37.48
CA ASN A 623 5.18 -6.99 -38.21
C ASN A 623 4.88 -5.63 -38.86
N GLU A 624 3.68 -5.46 -39.43
CA GLU A 624 3.24 -4.18 -39.97
C GLU A 624 3.08 -3.12 -38.89
N PHE A 625 2.44 -3.47 -37.76
CA PHE A 625 2.32 -2.55 -36.62
C PHE A 625 3.71 -2.12 -36.13
N ASN A 626 4.63 -3.06 -35.91
CA ASN A 626 5.99 -2.77 -35.46
C ASN A 626 6.75 -1.88 -36.47
N SER A 627 6.56 -2.10 -37.76
CA SER A 627 7.15 -1.29 -38.85
C SER A 627 6.65 0.16 -38.76
N ILE A 628 5.33 0.37 -38.69
CA ILE A 628 4.71 1.69 -38.59
C ILE A 628 5.17 2.39 -37.29
N TYR A 629 5.09 1.68 -36.16
CA TYR A 629 5.49 2.16 -34.84
C TYR A 629 6.96 2.64 -34.84
N THR A 630 7.88 1.81 -35.31
CA THR A 630 9.31 2.14 -35.38
C THR A 630 9.57 3.32 -36.32
N ASN A 631 8.85 3.39 -37.43
CA ASN A 631 8.96 4.50 -38.36
C ASN A 631 8.56 5.82 -37.70
N ILE A 632 7.41 5.87 -37.02
CA ILE A 632 6.95 7.08 -36.33
C ILE A 632 7.96 7.48 -35.23
N LEU A 633 8.44 6.54 -34.43
CA LEU A 633 9.37 6.84 -33.34
C LEU A 633 10.75 7.29 -33.83
N SER A 634 11.15 6.96 -35.08
CA SER A 634 12.43 7.42 -35.64
C SER A 634 12.49 8.96 -35.82
N HIS A 635 11.35 9.61 -35.93
CA HIS A 635 11.25 11.06 -36.13
C HIS A 635 10.06 11.70 -35.41
N GLY A 636 9.57 11.08 -34.35
CA GLY A 636 8.44 11.60 -33.59
C GLY A 636 8.15 10.83 -32.33
N ASN A 637 6.89 10.88 -31.90
CA ASN A 637 6.39 10.16 -30.74
C ASN A 637 4.87 9.94 -30.83
N ILE A 638 4.37 8.89 -30.17
CA ILE A 638 2.94 8.67 -29.96
C ILE A 638 2.71 8.69 -28.44
N ILE A 639 1.85 9.57 -27.99
CA ILE A 639 1.45 9.66 -26.58
C ILE A 639 0.01 9.16 -26.47
N VAL A 640 -0.24 8.30 -25.51
CA VAL A 640 -1.56 7.75 -25.24
C VAL A 640 -2.08 8.19 -23.88
N ALA A 641 -3.39 8.37 -23.78
CA ALA A 641 -4.12 8.50 -22.54
C ALA A 641 -4.71 7.13 -22.18
N GLU A 642 -4.36 6.64 -21.01
CA GLU A 642 -4.77 5.32 -20.53
C GLU A 642 -5.61 5.45 -19.24
N LEU A 643 -6.67 4.66 -19.16
CA LEU A 643 -7.51 4.51 -17.98
C LEU A 643 -7.80 3.02 -17.78
N ASN A 644 -7.40 2.45 -16.66
CA ASN A 644 -7.62 1.04 -16.31
C ASN A 644 -7.11 0.07 -17.38
N ASP A 645 -5.85 0.22 -17.77
CA ASP A 645 -5.18 -0.56 -18.83
C ASP A 645 -5.87 -0.48 -20.20
N LYS A 646 -6.84 0.44 -20.39
CA LYS A 646 -7.48 0.74 -21.67
C LYS A 646 -6.95 2.05 -22.22
N ILE A 647 -6.44 2.04 -23.43
CA ILE A 647 -6.09 3.27 -24.16
C ILE A 647 -7.39 3.94 -24.61
N ILE A 648 -7.63 5.15 -24.09
CA ILE A 648 -8.86 5.94 -24.30
C ILE A 648 -8.62 7.23 -25.09
N GLY A 649 -7.38 7.54 -25.41
CA GLY A 649 -7.02 8.69 -26.24
C GLY A 649 -5.60 8.57 -26.77
N THR A 650 -5.31 9.29 -27.83
CA THR A 650 -3.98 9.32 -28.48
C THR A 650 -3.68 10.68 -29.11
N ILE A 651 -2.40 10.94 -29.29
CA ILE A 651 -1.84 12.05 -30.07
C ILE A 651 -0.51 11.60 -30.68
N THR A 652 -0.34 11.87 -31.97
CA THR A 652 0.91 11.59 -32.70
C THR A 652 1.66 12.92 -32.93
N ILE A 653 2.96 12.93 -32.73
CA ILE A 653 3.84 14.07 -32.99
C ILE A 653 4.91 13.62 -33.99
N LEU A 654 5.05 14.32 -35.10
CA LEU A 654 6.10 14.12 -36.09
C LEU A 654 7.05 15.31 -36.07
N LEU A 655 8.35 15.06 -36.10
CA LEU A 655 9.38 16.09 -36.10
C LEU A 655 10.07 16.14 -37.47
N GLU A 656 10.08 17.34 -38.07
CA GLU A 656 10.69 17.58 -39.36
C GLU A 656 11.80 18.63 -39.23
N LYS A 657 13.01 18.29 -39.64
CA LYS A 657 14.12 19.24 -39.69
C LYS A 657 14.10 19.97 -41.03
N LYS A 658 14.11 21.31 -40.98
CA LYS A 658 14.04 22.16 -42.21
C LYS A 658 15.32 22.96 -42.40
N PHE A 659 15.65 23.31 -43.64
CA PHE A 659 16.78 24.17 -43.96
C PHE A 659 16.56 25.66 -43.55
N VAL A 660 15.30 26.07 -43.44
CA VAL A 660 14.95 27.45 -43.00
C VAL A 660 15.08 27.59 -41.48
N ASN A 661 15.15 28.85 -41.00
CA ASN A 661 15.25 29.20 -39.59
C ASN A 661 16.42 28.49 -38.87
N ASN A 662 17.63 28.56 -39.47
CA ASN A 662 18.85 27.96 -38.93
C ASN A 662 18.74 26.44 -38.67
N SER A 663 18.21 25.73 -39.62
CA SER A 663 17.98 24.26 -39.54
C SER A 663 17.06 23.86 -38.39
N ALA A 664 16.03 24.65 -38.13
CA ALA A 664 15.07 24.44 -37.05
C ALA A 664 14.24 23.17 -37.24
N ILE A 665 13.85 22.60 -36.12
CA ILE A 665 12.93 21.47 -36.06
C ILE A 665 11.49 21.99 -36.00
N TYR A 666 10.62 21.45 -36.81
CA TYR A 666 9.18 21.72 -36.82
C TYR A 666 8.44 20.50 -36.30
N GLY A 667 7.44 20.70 -35.45
CA GLY A 667 6.55 19.66 -34.94
C GLY A 667 5.21 19.69 -35.66
N HIS A 668 4.71 18.51 -36.06
CA HIS A 668 3.39 18.33 -36.63
C HIS A 668 2.59 17.43 -35.68
N VAL A 669 1.44 17.92 -35.22
CA VAL A 669 0.52 17.18 -34.36
C VAL A 669 -0.56 16.58 -35.23
N GLU A 670 -0.67 15.26 -35.17
CA GLU A 670 -1.58 14.43 -35.95
C GLU A 670 -2.38 13.49 -35.05
N ASP A 671 -3.44 12.89 -35.54
CA ASP A 671 -4.22 11.82 -34.92
C ASP A 671 -4.63 12.10 -33.47
N VAL A 672 -5.09 13.31 -33.19
CA VAL A 672 -5.61 13.66 -31.85
C VAL A 672 -7.00 13.07 -31.70
N PHE A 673 -7.13 12.03 -30.90
CA PHE A 673 -8.41 11.36 -30.68
C PHE A 673 -8.63 10.99 -29.21
N VAL A 674 -9.89 11.10 -28.76
CA VAL A 674 -10.36 10.61 -27.46
C VAL A 674 -11.66 9.83 -27.70
N ASP A 675 -11.73 8.63 -27.15
CA ASP A 675 -12.92 7.76 -27.17
C ASP A 675 -14.14 8.55 -26.69
N GLU A 676 -15.26 8.42 -27.39
CA GLU A 676 -16.47 9.23 -27.18
C GLU A 676 -17.00 9.17 -25.75
N ASN A 677 -16.89 8.01 -25.10
CA ASN A 677 -17.34 7.78 -23.74
C ASN A 677 -16.50 8.55 -22.69
N TYR A 678 -15.33 9.05 -23.08
CA TYR A 678 -14.40 9.75 -22.19
C TYR A 678 -14.18 11.22 -22.57
N ARG A 679 -14.94 11.76 -23.54
CA ARG A 679 -14.89 13.19 -23.90
C ARG A 679 -15.40 14.08 -22.79
N ASN A 680 -15.12 15.38 -22.89
CA ASN A 680 -15.47 16.44 -21.92
C ASN A 680 -14.79 16.33 -20.54
N LYS A 681 -13.80 15.42 -20.36
CA LYS A 681 -12.96 15.27 -19.17
C LYS A 681 -11.58 15.90 -19.31
N ASN A 682 -11.41 16.82 -20.23
CA ASN A 682 -10.13 17.51 -20.56
C ASN A 682 -8.98 16.58 -21.00
N ILE A 683 -9.26 15.33 -21.37
CA ILE A 683 -8.23 14.36 -21.79
C ILE A 683 -7.49 14.85 -23.05
N GLY A 684 -8.24 15.34 -24.05
CA GLY A 684 -7.63 15.89 -25.25
C GLY A 684 -6.73 17.10 -24.98
N GLY A 685 -7.13 18.01 -24.08
CA GLY A 685 -6.31 19.14 -23.68
C GLY A 685 -4.99 18.72 -23.01
N ASN A 686 -5.05 17.70 -22.17
CA ASN A 686 -3.85 17.15 -21.53
C ASN A 686 -2.93 16.42 -22.53
N LEU A 687 -3.47 15.69 -23.51
CA LEU A 687 -2.69 15.11 -24.59
C LEU A 687 -1.94 16.19 -25.38
N VAL A 688 -2.64 17.27 -25.76
CA VAL A 688 -2.03 18.42 -26.47
C VAL A 688 -0.94 19.06 -25.61
N LYS A 689 -1.16 19.24 -24.31
CA LYS A 689 -0.14 19.76 -23.38
C LYS A 689 1.10 18.87 -23.34
N LYS A 690 0.92 17.56 -23.24
CA LYS A 690 2.03 16.59 -23.27
C LYS A 690 2.80 16.63 -24.60
N ALA A 691 2.11 16.79 -25.72
CA ALA A 691 2.75 16.96 -27.01
C ALA A 691 3.56 18.26 -27.10
N ILE A 692 3.05 19.36 -26.56
CA ILE A 692 3.78 20.64 -26.45
C ILE A 692 5.04 20.48 -25.58
N ASP A 693 4.92 19.80 -24.43
CA ASP A 693 6.05 19.57 -23.53
C ASP A 693 7.13 18.71 -24.21
N TYR A 694 6.77 17.65 -24.90
CA TYR A 694 7.68 16.84 -25.73
C TYR A 694 8.38 17.69 -26.80
N CYS A 695 7.65 18.55 -27.50
CA CYS A 695 8.22 19.43 -28.51
C CYS A 695 9.20 20.43 -27.89
N LYS A 696 8.94 20.96 -26.68
CA LYS A 696 9.87 21.84 -25.96
C LYS A 696 11.17 21.10 -25.60
N GLU A 697 11.09 19.89 -25.09
CA GLU A 697 12.25 19.05 -24.76
C GLU A 697 13.13 18.77 -26.00
N LYS A 698 12.52 18.67 -27.18
CA LYS A 698 13.20 18.48 -28.46
C LYS A 698 13.64 19.80 -29.13
N ASN A 699 13.52 20.96 -28.47
CA ASN A 699 13.84 22.28 -29.00
C ASN A 699 13.13 22.58 -30.34
N VAL A 700 11.86 22.21 -30.45
CA VAL A 700 11.04 22.46 -31.62
C VAL A 700 10.76 23.95 -31.75
N PHE A 701 11.03 24.52 -32.93
CA PHE A 701 10.85 25.93 -33.23
C PHE A 701 9.37 26.35 -33.37
N LYS A 702 8.57 25.46 -34.00
CA LYS A 702 7.15 25.70 -34.27
C LYS A 702 6.38 24.40 -34.27
N ILE A 703 5.19 24.41 -33.66
CA ILE A 703 4.25 23.30 -33.72
C ILE A 703 3.08 23.71 -34.64
N SER A 704 2.66 22.81 -35.51
CA SER A 704 1.52 22.99 -36.43
C SER A 704 0.59 21.78 -36.35
N LEU A 705 -0.69 22.00 -36.62
CA LEU A 705 -1.73 20.97 -36.74
C LEU A 705 -2.80 21.41 -37.72
N ASN A 706 -3.57 20.45 -38.24
CA ASN A 706 -4.73 20.66 -39.06
C ASN A 706 -6.00 20.37 -38.26
N CYS A 707 -6.98 21.25 -38.32
CA CYS A 707 -8.27 21.01 -37.69
C CYS A 707 -9.43 21.58 -38.50
N ASN A 708 -10.62 21.05 -38.31
CA ASN A 708 -11.82 21.62 -38.85
C ASN A 708 -12.33 22.82 -38.00
N GLU A 709 -13.20 23.64 -38.58
CA GLU A 709 -13.72 24.83 -37.89
C GLU A 709 -14.47 24.52 -36.58
N LYS A 710 -15.12 23.32 -36.50
CA LYS A 710 -15.90 22.94 -35.31
C LYS A 710 -15.05 22.76 -34.04
N ILE A 711 -13.77 22.39 -34.21
CA ILE A 711 -12.84 22.16 -33.10
C ILE A 711 -11.74 23.24 -32.98
N GLU A 712 -11.80 24.29 -33.79
CA GLU A 712 -10.84 25.41 -33.74
C GLU A 712 -10.76 26.03 -32.34
N HIS A 713 -11.90 26.19 -31.64
CA HIS A 713 -11.97 26.74 -30.30
C HIS A 713 -11.21 25.90 -29.26
N PHE A 714 -11.17 24.55 -29.43
CA PHE A 714 -10.43 23.65 -28.57
C PHE A 714 -8.93 23.89 -28.65
N TYR A 715 -8.38 24.04 -29.85
CA TYR A 715 -6.97 24.32 -30.03
C TYR A 715 -6.59 25.75 -29.61
N LYS A 716 -7.47 26.73 -29.80
CA LYS A 716 -7.27 28.09 -29.28
C LYS A 716 -7.13 28.12 -27.75
N LYS A 717 -7.90 27.31 -27.02
CA LYS A 717 -7.75 27.16 -25.56
C LYS A 717 -6.40 26.56 -25.14
N ASN A 718 -5.72 25.87 -26.07
CA ASN A 718 -4.39 25.28 -25.89
C ASN A 718 -3.29 26.17 -26.51
N ASN A 719 -3.53 27.48 -26.69
CA ASN A 719 -2.61 28.50 -27.21
C ASN A 719 -2.17 28.30 -28.67
N PHE A 720 -2.98 27.62 -29.49
CA PHE A 720 -2.76 27.59 -30.94
C PHE A 720 -3.48 28.76 -31.60
N GLU A 721 -2.86 29.36 -32.63
CA GLU A 721 -3.40 30.44 -33.40
C GLU A 721 -3.66 30.02 -34.86
N LYS A 722 -4.77 30.45 -35.44
CA LYS A 722 -5.07 30.24 -36.89
C LYS A 722 -4.16 31.11 -37.71
N ARG A 723 -3.26 30.52 -38.50
CA ARG A 723 -2.27 31.24 -39.28
C ARG A 723 -2.31 30.99 -40.78
N GLN A 724 -2.86 29.86 -41.26
CA GLN A 724 -2.78 29.48 -42.67
C GLN A 724 -4.03 28.70 -43.11
N ILE A 725 -4.34 28.74 -44.42
CA ILE A 725 -5.30 27.86 -45.06
C ILE A 725 -4.52 26.64 -45.57
N ASN A 726 -5.00 25.43 -45.29
CA ASN A 726 -4.42 24.19 -45.74
C ASN A 726 -5.23 23.67 -46.94
N MET A 727 -4.57 23.25 -48.02
CA MET A 727 -5.17 22.61 -49.16
C MET A 727 -4.62 21.20 -49.26
N SER A 728 -5.48 20.20 -49.51
CA SER A 728 -5.10 18.82 -49.67
C SER A 728 -5.74 18.24 -50.94
N GLN A 729 -5.03 17.32 -51.59
CA GLN A 729 -5.53 16.50 -52.70
C GLN A 729 -5.38 15.04 -52.28
N LEU A 730 -6.47 14.27 -52.41
CA LEU A 730 -6.42 12.81 -52.29
C LEU A 730 -5.92 12.27 -53.63
N LEU A 731 -4.90 11.42 -53.59
CA LEU A 731 -4.32 10.74 -54.74
C LEU A 731 -4.90 9.34 -54.91
#